data_4ea1541dca8d98fe65a40d18c532cead
#
_entry.id   4ea1541dca8d98fe65a40d18c532cead
#
_cell.length_a   1.000
_cell.length_b   1.000
_cell.length_c   1.000
_cell.angle_alpha   90.00
_cell.angle_beta   90.00
_cell.angle_gamma   90.00
#
_symmetry.space_group_name_H-M   'P 1'
#
loop_
_entity.id
_entity.type
_entity.pdbx_description
1 polymer ?
#
loop_
_entity_poly.entity_id
_entity_poly.type
_entity_poly.pdbx_seq_one_letter_code
_entity_poly.pdbx_strand_id
1 'polypeptide(L)'
;MLWQKRARLFVLALAVGVVAVVFFTTRRREAPPPPKPLERGDPSATIESRGAFVVQVKGERETVRVEAEKQYAYPDGSTRLIKVKVTSVRQGKTFIAIGDEARVGENQTNLDMKGNVVLTSSDGLEAKAGSATYNQGEGMVRGPGPVTFKVGRISGSGVDFTYDETRDLMGLSDQAKVKLGPEKSGGDVTDISSGAAVLARTDKFISFERDVHIIKGSQIIDAQSALGDLSEDDQHLTGLALQGGSSIQTPDAPPGGLKLMSGDAINLSYYENTEFLQSATVAGGGALRIAAEQNATESVLHADNIEIGMAPDGSTLTSLNARDHVIFDLSSAKGQLAKKVTSNALVASGEAGKGLTAASFTEGVEYLETGGDPPVKRTVMSRTLDTSLKGGLGQIQEATFIGSARMREGVTQAAASTMRYNMETGQVALTGAAGEPVPRVVNEQIQVDATNIDMNVEGSKMKAYGESRRVQSIMFPAKPGAKDAPRTPGLMRQDQPVNGVSRELLYTGGENGSIELMGTVMLVQGEKSETQIKGDKVVIDGKSGNLLAQGSVISQMVVQDIDPATKERTATRSIAYAQQMQYDDATRKVTYTTKAHLIGPQGDLTGETIVLTLGTNGQDIERLEAAVDVKLTEVARITLGDQLTYDAAKEEYNVVGKGKLVRMFKRAEDGTCRRSDGSSLTFSRGADSLLLKGRDDSRTQTAADNACPPPPKR
;
A
#
# COMPACT_ATOMS: atom_id res chain seq x y z
N MET A 1 -153.89 -33.08 -1.02
CA MET A 1 -152.91 -33.65 -0.03
C MET A 1 -151.57 -33.99 -0.70
N LEU A 2 -151.16 -33.48 -1.81
CA LEU A 2 -149.88 -33.73 -2.48
C LEU A 2 -148.78 -32.67 -2.20
N TRP A 3 -149.08 -31.47 -1.75
CA TRP A 3 -148.11 -30.40 -1.41
C TRP A 3 -147.38 -30.60 -0.10
N GLN A 4 -148.04 -31.17 0.87
CA GLN A 4 -147.40 -31.42 2.16
C GLN A 4 -146.34 -32.50 2.10
N LYS A 5 -146.43 -33.48 1.21
CA LYS A 5 -145.36 -34.46 1.00
C LYS A 5 -144.14 -33.88 0.30
N ARG A 6 -144.30 -32.98 -0.64
CA ARG A 6 -143.22 -32.29 -1.34
C ARG A 6 -142.51 -31.32 -0.42
N ALA A 7 -143.25 -30.61 0.45
CA ALA A 7 -142.68 -29.68 1.40
C ALA A 7 -141.83 -30.42 2.45
N ARG A 8 -142.26 -31.61 2.91
CA ARG A 8 -141.40 -32.42 3.83
C ARG A 8 -140.18 -32.99 3.18
N LEU A 9 -140.22 -33.38 1.95
CA LEU A 9 -139.10 -33.82 1.17
C LEU A 9 -138.11 -32.73 0.93
N PHE A 10 -138.59 -31.51 0.73
CA PHE A 10 -137.68 -30.33 0.53
C PHE A 10 -136.97 -29.92 1.85
N VAL A 11 -137.75 -30.01 2.97
CA VAL A 11 -137.17 -29.73 4.27
C VAL A 11 -136.18 -30.81 4.66
N LEU A 12 -136.47 -32.06 4.31
CA LEU A 12 -135.56 -33.17 4.57
C LEU A 12 -134.32 -33.09 3.73
N ALA A 13 -134.47 -32.72 2.47
CA ALA A 13 -133.33 -32.48 1.59
C ALA A 13 -132.43 -31.28 2.04
N LEU A 14 -133.15 -30.22 2.49
CA LEU A 14 -132.48 -29.06 3.06
C LEU A 14 -131.74 -29.41 4.40
N ALA A 15 -132.39 -30.21 5.26
CA ALA A 15 -131.77 -30.67 6.49
C ALA A 15 -130.53 -31.58 6.23
N VAL A 16 -130.67 -32.48 5.22
CA VAL A 16 -129.54 -33.33 4.83
C VAL A 16 -128.38 -32.47 4.22
N GLY A 17 -128.82 -31.45 3.43
CA GLY A 17 -127.85 -30.52 2.86
C GLY A 17 -127.10 -29.73 3.93
N VAL A 18 -127.80 -29.24 4.94
CA VAL A 18 -127.22 -28.53 6.07
C VAL A 18 -126.30 -29.45 6.88
N VAL A 19 -126.72 -30.69 7.13
CA VAL A 19 -125.93 -31.69 7.84
C VAL A 19 -124.63 -32.04 7.03
N ALA A 20 -124.76 -32.18 5.70
CA ALA A 20 -123.64 -32.42 4.83
C ALA A 20 -122.67 -31.24 4.83
N VAL A 21 -123.24 -29.99 4.74
CA VAL A 21 -122.40 -28.79 4.79
C VAL A 21 -121.68 -28.68 6.17
N VAL A 22 -122.45 -28.95 7.29
CA VAL A 22 -121.82 -28.95 8.60
C VAL A 22 -120.81 -30.10 8.76
N PHE A 23 -121.04 -31.27 8.20
CA PHE A 23 -120.08 -32.39 8.22
C PHE A 23 -118.89 -32.09 7.33
N PHE A 24 -119.02 -31.40 6.18
CA PHE A 24 -117.83 -31.03 5.43
C PHE A 24 -117.11 -29.82 5.97
N THR A 25 -117.80 -28.91 6.70
CA THR A 25 -117.17 -27.75 7.31
C THR A 25 -116.53 -28.09 8.66
N THR A 26 -116.98 -29.17 9.39
CA THR A 26 -116.42 -29.66 10.65
C THR A 26 -115.37 -30.73 10.47
N ARG A 27 -115.13 -31.18 9.23
CA ARG A 27 -113.90 -31.95 9.03
C ARG A 27 -112.73 -31.12 9.48
N ARG A 28 -112.16 -31.45 10.63
CA ARG A 28 -110.88 -30.86 11.07
C ARG A 28 -109.91 -30.94 9.91
N ARG A 29 -109.60 -29.80 9.35
CA ARG A 29 -108.36 -29.70 8.61
C ARG A 29 -107.26 -30.04 9.58
N GLU A 30 -106.52 -31.11 9.34
CA GLU A 30 -105.24 -31.34 10.04
C GLU A 30 -104.47 -30.05 9.96
N ALA A 31 -104.11 -29.50 11.15
CA ALA A 31 -103.25 -28.35 11.20
C ALA A 31 -101.92 -28.68 10.40
N PRO A 32 -101.42 -27.79 9.54
CA PRO A 32 -100.16 -28.05 8.94
C PRO A 32 -99.12 -28.41 10.01
N PRO A 33 -98.25 -29.42 9.76
CA PRO A 33 -97.21 -29.79 10.73
C PRO A 33 -96.55 -28.56 11.21
N PRO A 34 -96.19 -28.40 12.49
CA PRO A 34 -95.53 -27.25 13.03
C PRO A 34 -94.24 -27.09 12.17
N PRO A 35 -93.89 -25.85 11.74
CA PRO A 35 -92.63 -25.61 10.99
C PRO A 35 -91.53 -26.26 11.78
N LYS A 36 -90.73 -27.11 11.10
CA LYS A 36 -89.53 -27.70 11.72
C LYS A 36 -88.81 -26.58 12.42
N PRO A 37 -88.41 -26.72 13.68
CA PRO A 37 -87.65 -25.71 14.37
C PRO A 37 -86.43 -25.42 13.50
N LEU A 38 -86.19 -24.15 13.17
CA LEU A 38 -85.02 -23.69 12.45
C LEU A 38 -83.85 -24.27 13.24
N GLU A 39 -83.11 -25.22 12.64
CA GLU A 39 -81.84 -25.70 13.20
C GLU A 39 -80.98 -24.47 13.38
N ARG A 40 -80.79 -24.06 14.61
CA ARG A 40 -79.78 -22.99 14.90
C ARG A 40 -78.41 -23.52 14.58
N GLY A 41 -77.62 -22.80 13.77
CA GLY A 41 -76.28 -23.17 13.41
C GLY A 41 -75.33 -23.07 14.64
N ASP A 42 -75.68 -22.24 15.64
CA ASP A 42 -74.97 -22.12 16.92
C ASP A 42 -76.02 -21.97 18.05
N PRO A 43 -76.19 -22.96 18.96
CA PRO A 43 -77.18 -22.94 20.06
C PRO A 43 -76.90 -21.81 21.07
N SER A 44 -75.71 -21.31 21.25
CA SER A 44 -75.32 -20.24 22.15
C SER A 44 -75.58 -18.83 21.59
N ALA A 45 -75.91 -18.69 20.31
CA ALA A 45 -76.23 -17.42 19.70
C ALA A 45 -77.64 -16.93 20.05
N THR A 46 -77.75 -15.68 20.43
CA THR A 46 -79.03 -15.00 20.62
C THR A 46 -79.73 -14.69 19.29
N ILE A 47 -79.00 -14.28 18.31
CA ILE A 47 -79.47 -13.94 16.98
C ILE A 47 -78.61 -14.63 15.95
N GLU A 48 -79.21 -15.27 14.92
CA GLU A 48 -78.55 -15.78 13.74
C GLU A 48 -79.19 -15.09 12.51
N SER A 49 -78.32 -14.58 11.67
CA SER A 49 -78.71 -13.92 10.40
C SER A 49 -77.92 -14.50 9.24
N ARG A 50 -78.53 -14.64 8.08
CA ARG A 50 -77.87 -14.96 6.80
C ARG A 50 -77.70 -13.69 6.02
N GLY A 51 -76.44 -13.38 5.58
CA GLY A 51 -76.09 -12.15 4.93
C GLY A 51 -76.02 -10.97 5.92
N ALA A 52 -74.84 -10.77 6.55
CA ALA A 52 -74.59 -9.59 7.38
C ALA A 52 -73.92 -8.51 6.57
N PHE A 53 -74.33 -7.29 6.78
CA PHE A 53 -73.76 -6.11 6.16
C PHE A 53 -73.73 -5.00 7.21
N VAL A 54 -72.47 -4.57 7.53
CA VAL A 54 -72.26 -3.49 8.48
C VAL A 54 -71.40 -2.43 7.80
N VAL A 55 -71.81 -1.19 7.83
CA VAL A 55 -71.10 -0.05 7.28
C VAL A 55 -70.87 0.96 8.37
N GLN A 56 -69.60 1.39 8.49
CA GLN A 56 -69.25 2.57 9.30
C GLN A 56 -69.02 3.75 8.38
N VAL A 57 -69.59 4.88 8.71
CA VAL A 57 -69.50 6.13 7.90
C VAL A 57 -68.87 7.20 8.76
N LYS A 58 -67.89 7.92 8.22
CA LYS A 58 -67.34 9.14 8.84
C LYS A 58 -67.72 10.33 7.94
N GLY A 59 -68.73 11.13 8.39
CA GLY A 59 -69.33 12.15 7.54
C GLY A 59 -70.18 11.49 6.42
N GLU A 60 -69.96 11.87 5.17
CA GLU A 60 -70.65 11.30 3.98
C GLU A 60 -69.89 10.12 3.34
N ARG A 61 -68.71 9.74 3.88
CA ARG A 61 -67.88 8.70 3.29
C ARG A 61 -67.90 7.41 4.10
N GLU A 62 -68.09 6.29 3.43
CA GLU A 62 -67.92 4.94 3.96
C GLU A 62 -66.44 4.71 4.28
N THR A 63 -66.11 4.40 5.52
CA THR A 63 -64.72 4.16 5.98
C THR A 63 -64.42 2.69 6.19
N VAL A 64 -65.40 1.91 6.64
CA VAL A 64 -65.26 0.47 6.81
C VAL A 64 -66.56 -0.19 6.39
N ARG A 65 -66.47 -1.27 5.63
CA ARG A 65 -67.56 -2.14 5.24
C ARG A 65 -67.24 -3.57 5.64
N VAL A 66 -68.13 -4.23 6.39
CA VAL A 66 -68.01 -5.63 6.77
C VAL A 66 -69.17 -6.40 6.11
N GLU A 67 -68.84 -7.41 5.34
CA GLU A 67 -69.74 -8.33 4.69
C GLU A 67 -69.50 -9.74 5.22
N ALA A 68 -70.53 -10.52 5.56
CA ALA A 68 -70.44 -11.91 5.97
C ALA A 68 -71.58 -12.77 5.44
N GLU A 69 -71.29 -14.05 5.19
CA GLU A 69 -72.30 -15.03 4.76
C GLU A 69 -73.30 -15.35 5.87
N LYS A 70 -72.79 -15.44 7.14
CA LYS A 70 -73.64 -15.67 8.35
C LYS A 70 -73.09 -14.83 9.52
N GLN A 71 -74.04 -14.42 10.38
CA GLN A 71 -73.74 -13.68 11.61
C GLN A 71 -74.43 -14.36 12.80
N TYR A 72 -73.67 -14.50 13.87
CA TYR A 72 -74.17 -14.98 15.20
C TYR A 72 -73.85 -13.91 16.23
N ALA A 73 -74.94 -13.38 16.88
CA ALA A 73 -74.73 -12.45 17.99
C ALA A 73 -74.94 -13.21 19.31
N TYR A 74 -74.10 -12.91 20.32
CA TYR A 74 -74.06 -13.55 21.58
C TYR A 74 -74.51 -12.64 22.72
N PRO A 75 -74.96 -13.24 23.93
CA PRO A 75 -75.43 -12.46 25.08
C PRO A 75 -74.34 -11.50 25.63
N ASP A 76 -73.06 -11.78 25.44
CA ASP A 76 -71.91 -10.97 25.87
C ASP A 76 -71.67 -9.76 24.96
N GLY A 77 -72.56 -9.49 24.01
CA GLY A 77 -72.42 -8.42 23.01
C GLY A 77 -71.46 -8.74 21.89
N SER A 78 -70.74 -9.85 21.92
CA SER A 78 -69.87 -10.26 20.86
C SER A 78 -70.61 -10.79 19.63
N THR A 79 -69.99 -10.65 18.46
CA THR A 79 -70.54 -11.11 17.18
C THR A 79 -69.52 -11.99 16.46
N ARG A 80 -69.96 -13.17 16.02
CA ARG A 80 -69.21 -14.10 15.18
C ARG A 80 -69.71 -14.03 13.75
N LEU A 81 -68.82 -13.83 12.80
CA LEU A 81 -69.06 -13.69 11.37
C LEU A 81 -68.44 -14.86 10.60
N ILE A 82 -69.11 -15.43 9.64
CA ILE A 82 -68.63 -16.56 8.84
C ILE A 82 -68.47 -16.09 7.40
N LYS A 83 -67.36 -16.46 6.77
CA LYS A 83 -66.94 -16.01 5.42
C LYS A 83 -66.95 -14.49 5.35
N VAL A 84 -66.11 -13.87 6.11
CA VAL A 84 -66.08 -12.44 6.30
C VAL A 84 -65.20 -11.76 5.24
N LYS A 85 -65.65 -10.63 4.75
CA LYS A 85 -64.89 -9.68 3.93
C LYS A 85 -65.00 -8.29 4.56
N VAL A 86 -63.86 -7.73 4.91
CA VAL A 86 -63.76 -6.38 5.45
C VAL A 86 -63.12 -5.50 4.39
N THR A 87 -63.73 -4.38 4.06
CA THR A 87 -63.16 -3.37 3.18
C THR A 87 -63.00 -2.09 3.99
N SER A 88 -61.77 -1.56 4.01
CA SER A 88 -61.44 -0.31 4.68
C SER A 88 -60.83 0.65 3.66
N VAL A 89 -61.20 1.92 3.75
CA VAL A 89 -60.60 3.00 2.88
C VAL A 89 -59.94 4.00 3.76
N ARG A 90 -58.59 4.10 3.64
CA ARG A 90 -57.76 5.06 4.38
C ARG A 90 -56.75 5.70 3.46
N GLN A 91 -56.54 6.98 3.62
CA GLN A 91 -55.55 7.78 2.83
C GLN A 91 -55.65 7.55 1.29
N GLY A 92 -56.85 7.29 0.76
CA GLY A 92 -57.07 7.02 -0.67
C GLY A 92 -56.75 5.60 -1.11
N LYS A 93 -56.24 4.73 -0.24
CA LYS A 93 -56.01 3.30 -0.49
C LYS A 93 -57.19 2.47 0.01
N THR A 94 -57.53 1.41 -0.71
CA THR A 94 -58.55 0.44 -0.33
C THR A 94 -57.88 -0.82 0.15
N PHE A 95 -58.18 -1.26 1.38
CA PHE A 95 -57.72 -2.51 2.00
C PHE A 95 -58.88 -3.49 2.05
N ILE A 96 -58.64 -4.73 1.68
CA ILE A 96 -59.63 -5.80 1.75
C ILE A 96 -59.01 -6.96 2.52
N ALA A 97 -59.66 -7.34 3.67
CA ALA A 97 -59.31 -8.52 4.42
C ALA A 97 -60.43 -9.57 4.26
N ILE A 98 -60.09 -10.82 3.96
CA ILE A 98 -60.99 -11.96 3.82
C ILE A 98 -60.55 -13.04 4.81
N GLY A 99 -61.51 -13.71 5.44
CA GLY A 99 -61.24 -14.83 6.34
C GLY A 99 -62.43 -15.78 6.43
N ASP A 100 -62.16 -17.02 6.93
CA ASP A 100 -63.22 -18.00 7.11
C ASP A 100 -64.17 -17.64 8.28
N GLU A 101 -63.63 -17.03 9.30
CA GLU A 101 -64.38 -16.60 10.48
C GLU A 101 -63.82 -15.29 11.04
N ALA A 102 -64.70 -14.43 11.57
CA ALA A 102 -64.26 -13.29 12.36
C ALA A 102 -65.11 -13.14 13.62
N ARG A 103 -64.48 -12.57 14.67
CA ARG A 103 -65.16 -12.22 15.94
C ARG A 103 -64.96 -10.74 16.22
N VAL A 104 -66.07 -10.08 16.50
CA VAL A 104 -66.09 -8.67 16.94
C VAL A 104 -66.48 -8.63 18.38
N GLY A 105 -65.72 -7.97 19.23
CA GLY A 105 -66.04 -7.77 20.65
C GLY A 105 -67.19 -6.77 20.86
N GLU A 106 -67.70 -6.68 22.09
CA GLU A 106 -68.79 -5.78 22.48
C GLU A 106 -68.52 -4.31 22.10
N ASN A 107 -67.26 -3.85 22.23
CA ASN A 107 -66.85 -2.46 21.91
C ASN A 107 -66.67 -2.18 20.43
N GLN A 108 -66.82 -3.18 19.55
CA GLN A 108 -66.66 -3.11 18.10
C GLN A 108 -65.32 -2.48 17.58
N THR A 109 -64.31 -2.42 18.45
CA THR A 109 -63.00 -1.81 18.10
C THR A 109 -62.01 -2.81 17.52
N ASN A 110 -62.12 -4.10 17.90
CA ASN A 110 -61.25 -5.17 17.45
C ASN A 110 -62.02 -6.17 16.59
N LEU A 111 -61.43 -6.59 15.50
CA LEU A 111 -61.91 -7.65 14.63
C LEU A 111 -60.87 -8.76 14.59
N ASP A 112 -61.17 -9.90 15.25
CA ASP A 112 -60.32 -11.09 15.24
C ASP A 112 -60.75 -12.02 14.11
N MET A 113 -59.88 -12.21 13.11
CA MET A 113 -60.10 -13.09 11.95
C MET A 113 -59.33 -14.39 12.09
N LYS A 114 -59.91 -15.51 11.67
CA LYS A 114 -59.30 -16.85 11.71
C LYS A 114 -59.63 -17.64 10.46
N GLY A 115 -58.67 -18.48 10.04
CA GLY A 115 -58.81 -19.36 8.88
C GLY A 115 -58.60 -18.62 7.55
N ASN A 116 -57.57 -19.00 6.86
CA ASN A 116 -57.22 -18.49 5.51
C ASN A 116 -57.37 -16.97 5.38
N VAL A 117 -56.80 -16.23 6.36
CA VAL A 117 -56.85 -14.76 6.31
C VAL A 117 -55.98 -14.24 5.20
N VAL A 118 -56.57 -13.45 4.28
CA VAL A 118 -55.90 -12.79 3.18
C VAL A 118 -56.20 -11.29 3.26
N LEU A 119 -55.13 -10.49 3.41
CA LEU A 119 -55.18 -9.04 3.35
C LEU A 119 -54.67 -8.58 1.97
N THR A 120 -55.41 -7.74 1.27
CA THR A 120 -54.96 -7.12 0.02
C THR A 120 -55.18 -5.62 0.06
N SER A 121 -54.36 -4.85 -0.67
CA SER A 121 -54.54 -3.41 -0.83
C SER A 121 -54.50 -3.00 -2.31
N SER A 122 -55.11 -1.85 -2.59
CA SER A 122 -55.22 -1.31 -3.96
C SER A 122 -53.86 -0.99 -4.63
N ASP A 123 -52.79 -0.90 -3.87
CA ASP A 123 -51.42 -0.69 -4.33
C ASP A 123 -50.61 -1.99 -4.46
N GLY A 124 -51.26 -3.14 -4.41
CA GLY A 124 -50.69 -4.45 -4.72
C GLY A 124 -50.10 -5.23 -3.56
N LEU A 125 -50.33 -4.80 -2.31
CA LEU A 125 -50.01 -5.65 -1.14
C LEU A 125 -50.94 -6.85 -1.10
N GLU A 126 -50.41 -8.03 -0.91
CA GLU A 126 -51.11 -9.28 -0.55
C GLU A 126 -50.40 -9.94 0.63
N ALA A 127 -51.08 -10.16 1.73
CA ALA A 127 -50.56 -10.91 2.89
C ALA A 127 -51.50 -12.05 3.24
N LYS A 128 -50.95 -13.24 3.59
CA LYS A 128 -51.69 -14.45 3.97
C LYS A 128 -51.22 -14.94 5.32
N ALA A 129 -52.18 -15.16 6.25
CA ALA A 129 -51.93 -15.65 7.59
C ALA A 129 -53.01 -16.62 8.02
N GLY A 130 -52.74 -17.42 9.05
CA GLY A 130 -53.75 -18.29 9.69
C GLY A 130 -54.76 -17.52 10.52
N SER A 131 -54.36 -16.39 11.09
CA SER A 131 -55.21 -15.46 11.86
C SER A 131 -54.71 -14.05 11.78
N ALA A 132 -55.58 -13.08 12.00
CA ALA A 132 -55.22 -11.66 12.10
C ALA A 132 -56.20 -10.92 13.01
N THR A 133 -55.74 -9.97 13.78
CA THR A 133 -56.54 -9.02 14.56
C THR A 133 -56.41 -7.64 13.95
N TYR A 134 -57.50 -7.02 13.63
CA TYR A 134 -57.57 -5.64 13.16
C TYR A 134 -58.08 -4.74 14.30
N ASN A 135 -57.29 -3.76 14.70
CA ASN A 135 -57.73 -2.71 15.63
C ASN A 135 -58.05 -1.45 14.84
N GLN A 136 -59.34 -1.14 14.80
CA GLN A 136 -59.84 0.00 14.00
C GLN A 136 -59.37 1.35 14.58
N GLY A 137 -59.28 1.49 15.89
CA GLY A 137 -58.87 2.73 16.55
C GLY A 137 -57.41 3.09 16.23
N GLU A 138 -56.56 2.07 16.20
CA GLU A 138 -55.12 2.22 15.90
C GLU A 138 -54.83 2.17 14.39
N GLY A 139 -55.70 1.55 13.58
CA GLY A 139 -55.40 1.25 12.17
C GLY A 139 -54.34 0.16 12.01
N MET A 140 -54.29 -0.77 12.97
CA MET A 140 -53.23 -1.81 13.03
C MET A 140 -53.83 -3.20 12.74
N VAL A 141 -53.16 -3.91 11.83
CA VAL A 141 -53.36 -5.36 11.62
C VAL A 141 -52.23 -6.12 12.33
N ARG A 142 -52.54 -7.11 13.12
CA ARG A 142 -51.59 -8.03 13.75
C ARG A 142 -51.95 -9.45 13.38
N GLY A 143 -51.01 -10.21 12.82
CA GLY A 143 -51.18 -11.60 12.42
C GLY A 143 -50.20 -12.49 13.19
N PRO A 144 -50.59 -13.11 14.29
CA PRO A 144 -49.74 -14.04 15.02
C PRO A 144 -49.46 -15.30 14.21
N GLY A 145 -48.22 -15.82 14.32
CA GLY A 145 -47.78 -17.04 13.63
C GLY A 145 -47.29 -16.80 12.20
N PRO A 146 -47.16 -17.88 11.41
CA PRO A 146 -46.57 -17.79 10.07
C PRO A 146 -47.40 -16.93 9.12
N VAL A 147 -46.70 -16.06 8.37
CA VAL A 147 -47.27 -15.19 7.33
C VAL A 147 -46.44 -15.25 6.06
N THR A 148 -47.10 -15.07 4.90
CA THR A 148 -46.46 -14.81 3.62
C THR A 148 -47.02 -13.52 3.06
N PHE A 149 -46.18 -12.74 2.38
CA PHE A 149 -46.62 -11.47 1.78
C PHE A 149 -45.99 -11.24 0.40
N LYS A 150 -46.60 -10.37 -0.38
CA LYS A 150 -46.11 -9.89 -1.65
C LYS A 150 -46.56 -8.44 -1.84
N VAL A 151 -45.61 -7.57 -2.27
CA VAL A 151 -45.91 -6.20 -2.64
C VAL A 151 -44.96 -5.78 -3.80
N GLY A 152 -45.49 -5.48 -4.95
CA GLY A 152 -44.66 -5.19 -6.12
C GLY A 152 -43.70 -6.35 -6.44
N ARG A 153 -42.41 -6.06 -6.46
CA ARG A 153 -41.33 -7.07 -6.67
C ARG A 153 -40.80 -7.69 -5.37
N ILE A 154 -41.27 -7.22 -4.22
CA ILE A 154 -40.91 -7.76 -2.92
C ILE A 154 -41.87 -8.87 -2.54
N SER A 155 -41.36 -10.01 -2.09
CA SER A 155 -42.14 -11.10 -1.53
C SER A 155 -41.41 -11.69 -0.33
N GLY A 156 -42.12 -12.31 0.61
CA GLY A 156 -41.45 -12.87 1.75
C GLY A 156 -42.35 -13.67 2.64
N SER A 157 -41.76 -14.15 3.74
CA SER A 157 -42.42 -14.87 4.82
C SER A 157 -41.77 -14.55 6.15
N GLY A 158 -42.48 -14.79 7.24
CA GLY A 158 -41.95 -14.63 8.59
C GLY A 158 -42.99 -15.10 9.62
N VAL A 159 -42.76 -14.73 10.86
CA VAL A 159 -43.64 -15.01 11.99
C VAL A 159 -43.99 -13.69 12.65
N ASP A 160 -45.25 -13.58 13.11
CA ASP A 160 -45.80 -12.42 13.80
C ASP A 160 -45.74 -11.14 12.93
N PHE A 161 -46.71 -11.07 12.04
CA PHE A 161 -46.88 -9.95 11.10
C PHE A 161 -47.59 -8.77 11.75
N THR A 162 -47.13 -7.56 11.49
CA THR A 162 -47.79 -6.31 11.84
C THR A 162 -47.92 -5.42 10.60
N TYR A 163 -49.05 -4.70 10.47
CA TYR A 163 -49.21 -3.70 9.43
C TYR A 163 -49.93 -2.48 9.98
N ASP A 164 -49.30 -1.32 9.86
CA ASP A 164 -49.85 0.00 10.21
C ASP A 164 -50.38 0.67 8.95
N GLU A 165 -51.71 0.73 8.81
CA GLU A 165 -52.37 1.37 7.64
C GLU A 165 -52.05 2.88 7.57
N THR A 166 -51.75 3.53 8.70
CA THR A 166 -51.54 4.99 8.76
C THR A 166 -50.14 5.37 8.27
N ARG A 167 -49.16 4.56 8.65
CA ARG A 167 -47.75 4.78 8.30
C ARG A 167 -47.31 3.96 7.09
N ASP A 168 -48.18 3.09 6.56
CA ASP A 168 -47.85 2.11 5.54
C ASP A 168 -46.56 1.32 5.90
N LEU A 169 -46.54 0.84 7.16
CA LEU A 169 -45.43 0.15 7.77
C LEU A 169 -45.80 -1.32 7.99
N MET A 170 -45.00 -2.20 7.40
CA MET A 170 -45.12 -3.64 7.53
C MET A 170 -43.94 -4.19 8.34
N GLY A 171 -44.22 -4.99 9.34
CA GLY A 171 -43.22 -5.64 10.21
C GLY A 171 -43.36 -7.14 10.26
N LEU A 172 -42.25 -7.84 10.33
CA LEU A 172 -42.10 -9.26 10.70
C LEU A 172 -41.23 -9.33 11.94
N SER A 173 -41.72 -9.94 13.00
CA SER A 173 -41.02 -9.94 14.28
C SER A 173 -40.02 -11.08 14.44
N ASP A 174 -40.17 -12.16 13.67
CA ASP A 174 -39.25 -13.30 13.72
C ASP A 174 -39.19 -14.06 12.39
N GLN A 175 -38.04 -14.74 12.15
CA GLN A 175 -37.75 -15.59 10.99
C GLN A 175 -38.06 -14.91 9.64
N ALA A 176 -37.73 -13.65 9.51
CA ALA A 176 -37.96 -12.90 8.29
C ALA A 176 -37.14 -13.43 7.12
N LYS A 177 -37.83 -13.75 6.03
CA LYS A 177 -37.23 -14.11 4.72
C LYS A 177 -37.85 -13.24 3.66
N VAL A 178 -37.07 -12.45 3.01
CA VAL A 178 -37.50 -11.49 1.99
C VAL A 178 -36.77 -11.76 0.68
N LYS A 179 -37.50 -11.76 -0.41
CA LYS A 179 -36.97 -11.87 -1.77
C LYS A 179 -37.31 -10.61 -2.54
N LEU A 180 -36.31 -9.97 -3.09
CA LEU A 180 -36.45 -8.84 -3.99
C LEU A 180 -36.21 -9.32 -5.43
N GLY A 181 -37.22 -9.28 -6.25
CA GLY A 181 -37.13 -9.64 -7.66
C GLY A 181 -36.28 -8.61 -8.45
N PRO A 182 -35.70 -9.00 -9.58
CA PRO A 182 -34.88 -8.11 -10.40
C PRO A 182 -35.74 -6.99 -11.01
N GLU A 183 -35.09 -5.85 -11.30
CA GLU A 183 -35.76 -4.74 -12.03
C GLU A 183 -36.02 -5.07 -13.48
N LYS A 184 -35.10 -5.78 -14.11
CA LYS A 184 -35.18 -6.18 -15.52
C LYS A 184 -35.20 -7.71 -15.61
N SER A 185 -35.89 -8.22 -16.62
CA SER A 185 -35.92 -9.66 -16.89
C SER A 185 -34.47 -10.20 -17.07
N GLY A 186 -34.11 -11.20 -16.29
CA GLY A 186 -32.78 -11.81 -16.33
C GLY A 186 -31.75 -11.24 -15.35
N GLY A 187 -32.12 -10.27 -14.50
CA GLY A 187 -31.27 -9.79 -13.41
C GLY A 187 -31.28 -10.72 -12.18
N ASP A 188 -30.38 -10.45 -11.25
CA ASP A 188 -30.24 -11.23 -10.01
C ASP A 188 -31.42 -11.00 -9.04
N VAL A 189 -31.81 -12.08 -8.39
CA VAL A 189 -32.74 -12.03 -7.25
C VAL A 189 -31.91 -11.77 -5.99
N THR A 190 -32.40 -10.88 -5.13
CA THR A 190 -31.80 -10.69 -3.79
C THR A 190 -32.60 -11.49 -2.76
N ASP A 191 -31.96 -12.45 -2.12
CA ASP A 191 -32.49 -13.24 -1.02
C ASP A 191 -31.98 -12.68 0.32
N ILE A 192 -32.87 -12.33 1.23
CA ILE A 192 -32.55 -11.75 2.53
C ILE A 192 -33.15 -12.62 3.64
N SER A 193 -32.37 -12.97 4.64
CA SER A 193 -32.84 -13.61 5.87
C SER A 193 -32.36 -12.84 7.10
N SER A 194 -33.23 -12.72 8.10
CA SER A 194 -32.94 -12.02 9.35
C SER A 194 -33.91 -12.49 10.48
N GLY A 195 -33.60 -12.13 11.70
CA GLY A 195 -34.53 -12.34 12.82
C GLY A 195 -35.78 -11.49 12.66
N ALA A 196 -35.70 -10.24 12.28
CA ALA A 196 -36.85 -9.35 12.07
C ALA A 196 -36.65 -8.49 10.80
N ALA A 197 -37.77 -8.02 10.26
CA ALA A 197 -37.76 -7.10 9.11
C ALA A 197 -38.85 -6.06 9.22
N VAL A 198 -38.62 -4.84 8.79
CA VAL A 198 -39.60 -3.76 8.69
C VAL A 198 -39.47 -3.10 7.31
N LEU A 199 -40.58 -2.92 6.64
CA LEU A 199 -40.70 -2.11 5.42
C LEU A 199 -41.59 -0.90 5.73
N ALA A 200 -41.04 0.30 5.66
CA ALA A 200 -41.75 1.56 5.90
C ALA A 200 -41.79 2.37 4.60
N ARG A 201 -42.88 2.26 3.87
CA ARG A 201 -43.01 2.83 2.53
C ARG A 201 -43.24 4.34 2.55
N THR A 202 -43.95 4.84 3.56
CA THR A 202 -44.11 6.30 3.75
C THR A 202 -42.81 6.96 4.20
N ASP A 203 -42.06 6.31 5.08
CA ASP A 203 -40.80 6.80 5.66
C ASP A 203 -39.57 6.42 4.78
N LYS A 204 -39.80 5.70 3.64
CA LYS A 204 -38.79 5.35 2.62
C LYS A 204 -37.60 4.55 3.17
N PHE A 205 -37.81 3.58 4.04
CA PHE A 205 -36.76 2.69 4.49
C PHE A 205 -37.19 1.22 4.60
N ILE A 206 -36.18 0.35 4.56
CA ILE A 206 -36.31 -1.07 4.90
C ILE A 206 -35.24 -1.41 5.94
N SER A 207 -35.62 -2.08 7.02
CA SER A 207 -34.67 -2.52 8.04
C SER A 207 -34.75 -4.02 8.29
N PHE A 208 -33.59 -4.59 8.60
CA PHE A 208 -33.44 -5.99 8.99
C PHE A 208 -32.62 -6.04 10.27
N GLU A 209 -33.01 -6.88 11.22
CA GLU A 209 -32.35 -6.98 12.50
C GLU A 209 -32.12 -8.44 12.88
N ARG A 210 -31.06 -8.69 13.63
CA ARG A 210 -30.64 -10.00 14.13
C ARG A 210 -30.23 -10.96 13.03
N ASP A 211 -28.91 -11.14 12.90
CA ASP A 211 -28.27 -12.10 11.99
C ASP A 211 -28.73 -11.94 10.53
N VAL A 212 -28.50 -10.73 10.02
CA VAL A 212 -28.84 -10.37 8.64
C VAL A 212 -27.87 -11.07 7.68
N HIS A 213 -28.45 -11.81 6.74
CA HIS A 213 -27.72 -12.49 5.68
C HIS A 213 -28.41 -12.20 4.34
N ILE A 214 -27.68 -11.56 3.41
CA ILE A 214 -28.19 -11.14 2.11
C ILE A 214 -27.35 -11.79 1.02
N ILE A 215 -27.99 -12.39 0.03
CA ILE A 215 -27.35 -12.96 -1.17
C ILE A 215 -27.91 -12.28 -2.40
N LYS A 216 -27.04 -11.69 -3.21
CA LYS A 216 -27.37 -11.09 -4.53
C LYS A 216 -26.37 -11.58 -5.59
N GLY A 217 -26.79 -12.47 -6.47
CA GLY A 217 -25.86 -13.14 -7.38
C GLY A 217 -24.77 -13.89 -6.62
N SER A 218 -23.49 -13.54 -6.85
CA SER A 218 -22.34 -14.05 -6.10
C SER A 218 -21.99 -13.22 -4.85
N GLN A 219 -22.61 -12.07 -4.66
CA GLN A 219 -22.34 -11.20 -3.49
C GLN A 219 -23.06 -11.72 -2.25
N ILE A 220 -22.34 -11.76 -1.14
CA ILE A 220 -22.81 -12.17 0.17
C ILE A 220 -22.57 -11.02 1.15
N ILE A 221 -23.61 -10.65 1.90
CA ILE A 221 -23.56 -9.59 2.92
C ILE A 221 -24.03 -10.17 4.25
N ASP A 222 -23.20 -10.03 5.27
CA ASP A 222 -23.51 -10.43 6.64
C ASP A 222 -23.39 -9.23 7.58
N ALA A 223 -24.35 -9.08 8.50
CA ALA A 223 -24.34 -8.03 9.52
C ALA A 223 -25.26 -8.40 10.70
N GLN A 224 -25.13 -7.73 11.83
CA GLN A 224 -26.11 -7.85 12.92
C GLN A 224 -27.41 -7.12 12.59
N SER A 225 -27.31 -5.96 11.90
CA SER A 225 -28.45 -5.21 11.40
C SER A 225 -28.13 -4.52 10.08
N ALA A 226 -29.17 -4.29 9.28
CA ALA A 226 -29.10 -3.57 8.01
C ALA A 226 -30.27 -2.58 7.90
N LEU A 227 -29.98 -1.34 7.51
CA LEU A 227 -30.95 -0.30 7.22
C LEU A 227 -30.72 0.19 5.79
N GLY A 228 -31.71 0.02 4.94
CA GLY A 228 -31.69 0.49 3.55
C GLY A 228 -32.64 1.66 3.37
N ASP A 229 -32.13 2.75 2.77
CA ASP A 229 -32.92 3.89 2.32
C ASP A 229 -33.44 3.63 0.91
N LEU A 230 -34.73 3.90 0.69
CA LEU A 230 -35.42 3.68 -0.57
C LEU A 230 -35.54 4.99 -1.36
N SER A 231 -35.55 4.87 -2.68
CA SER A 231 -35.91 5.97 -3.58
C SER A 231 -37.37 6.39 -3.43
N GLU A 232 -37.74 7.56 -3.93
CA GLU A 232 -39.11 8.09 -3.88
C GLU A 232 -40.16 7.15 -4.48
N ASP A 233 -39.78 6.38 -5.48
CA ASP A 233 -40.64 5.43 -6.19
C ASP A 233 -40.61 4.00 -5.59
N ASP A 234 -39.91 3.80 -4.49
CA ASP A 234 -39.69 2.50 -3.80
C ASP A 234 -38.98 1.43 -4.67
N GLN A 235 -38.32 1.83 -5.77
CA GLN A 235 -37.74 0.87 -6.71
C GLN A 235 -36.27 0.60 -6.46
N HIS A 236 -35.52 1.53 -5.89
CA HIS A 236 -34.06 1.48 -5.74
C HIS A 236 -33.65 1.71 -4.30
N LEU A 237 -32.51 1.12 -3.90
CA LEU A 237 -31.79 1.53 -2.70
C LEU A 237 -30.93 2.75 -3.04
N THR A 238 -31.01 3.79 -2.23
CA THR A 238 -30.16 4.99 -2.30
C THR A 238 -29.00 4.90 -1.29
N GLY A 239 -29.21 4.16 -0.20
CA GLY A 239 -28.23 3.90 0.83
C GLY A 239 -28.44 2.53 1.50
N LEU A 240 -27.38 1.98 2.08
CA LEU A 240 -27.43 0.78 2.92
C LEU A 240 -26.44 0.91 4.06
N ALA A 241 -26.93 0.93 5.29
CA ALA A 241 -26.13 0.93 6.50
C ALA A 241 -26.14 -0.45 7.16
N LEU A 242 -24.95 -1.03 7.33
CA LEU A 242 -24.73 -2.32 7.98
C LEU A 242 -24.02 -2.09 9.32
N GLN A 243 -24.42 -2.77 10.37
CA GLN A 243 -23.83 -2.65 11.70
C GLN A 243 -23.63 -4.00 12.38
N GLY A 244 -22.59 -4.08 13.23
CA GLY A 244 -22.29 -5.22 14.08
C GLY A 244 -21.54 -6.32 13.36
N GLY A 245 -20.22 -6.15 13.16
CA GLY A 245 -19.36 -7.13 12.50
C GLY A 245 -19.75 -7.38 11.06
N SER A 246 -19.90 -6.30 10.31
CA SER A 246 -20.42 -6.31 8.94
C SER A 246 -19.39 -6.80 7.92
N SER A 247 -19.83 -7.56 6.93
CA SER A 247 -18.99 -7.98 5.81
C SER A 247 -19.76 -8.02 4.49
N ILE A 248 -19.09 -7.66 3.41
CA ILE A 248 -19.55 -7.77 2.03
C ILE A 248 -18.49 -8.55 1.27
N GLN A 249 -18.87 -9.71 0.73
CA GLN A 249 -17.99 -10.61 0.01
C GLN A 249 -18.46 -10.77 -1.43
N THR A 250 -17.54 -10.69 -2.38
CA THR A 250 -17.76 -10.95 -3.80
C THR A 250 -16.72 -11.97 -4.27
N PRO A 251 -16.94 -13.29 -4.07
CA PRO A 251 -15.95 -14.34 -4.35
C PRO A 251 -15.42 -14.30 -5.80
N ASP A 252 -16.29 -13.98 -6.75
CA ASP A 252 -16.01 -13.95 -8.20
C ASP A 252 -15.61 -12.55 -8.69
N ALA A 253 -15.10 -11.69 -7.80
CA ALA A 253 -14.64 -10.36 -8.18
C ALA A 253 -13.55 -10.44 -9.27
N PRO A 254 -13.64 -9.66 -10.35
CA PRO A 254 -12.61 -9.63 -11.38
C PRO A 254 -11.29 -9.09 -10.80
N PRO A 255 -10.14 -9.36 -11.44
CA PRO A 255 -8.86 -8.81 -11.02
C PRO A 255 -8.94 -7.28 -10.84
N GLY A 256 -8.43 -6.80 -9.69
CA GLY A 256 -8.54 -5.39 -9.29
C GLY A 256 -9.89 -5.00 -8.66
N GLY A 257 -10.89 -5.88 -8.67
CA GLY A 257 -12.19 -5.65 -8.02
C GLY A 257 -12.17 -5.92 -6.51
N LEU A 258 -13.15 -5.37 -5.80
CA LEU A 258 -13.34 -5.58 -4.36
C LEU A 258 -13.87 -6.99 -4.10
N LYS A 259 -13.07 -7.81 -3.42
CA LYS A 259 -13.41 -9.19 -3.04
C LYS A 259 -14.00 -9.30 -1.64
N LEU A 260 -13.55 -8.45 -0.73
CA LEU A 260 -14.05 -8.36 0.64
C LEU A 260 -14.00 -6.91 1.13
N MET A 261 -15.04 -6.51 1.81
CA MET A 261 -15.10 -5.31 2.64
C MET A 261 -15.67 -5.72 3.99
N SER A 262 -15.00 -5.41 5.10
CA SER A 262 -15.48 -5.76 6.44
C SER A 262 -15.08 -4.72 7.47
N GLY A 263 -15.89 -4.60 8.53
CA GLY A 263 -15.70 -3.70 9.65
C GLY A 263 -16.85 -3.78 10.64
N ASP A 264 -16.82 -3.01 11.70
CA ASP A 264 -17.94 -2.96 12.65
C ASP A 264 -19.18 -2.33 12.01
N ALA A 265 -18.98 -1.30 11.19
CA ALA A 265 -20.03 -0.65 10.42
C ALA A 265 -19.60 -0.40 9.00
N ILE A 266 -20.52 -0.60 8.04
CA ILE A 266 -20.35 -0.31 6.62
C ILE A 266 -21.54 0.51 6.16
N ASN A 267 -21.29 1.70 5.58
CA ASN A 267 -22.33 2.49 4.93
C ASN A 267 -22.04 2.57 3.43
N LEU A 268 -23.03 2.25 2.63
CA LEU A 268 -22.99 2.27 1.18
C LEU A 268 -23.91 3.38 0.67
N SER A 269 -23.49 4.10 -0.35
CA SER A 269 -24.32 5.03 -1.12
C SER A 269 -24.30 4.62 -2.57
N TYR A 270 -25.45 4.67 -3.22
CA TYR A 270 -25.63 4.25 -4.61
C TYR A 270 -25.88 5.45 -5.52
N TYR A 271 -25.52 5.32 -6.79
CA TYR A 271 -25.89 6.31 -7.79
C TYR A 271 -27.41 6.33 -8.02
N GLU A 272 -27.98 7.52 -8.18
CA GLU A 272 -29.42 7.67 -8.43
C GLU A 272 -29.93 6.76 -9.55
N ASN A 273 -31.06 6.09 -9.31
CA ASN A 273 -31.75 5.22 -10.25
C ASN A 273 -30.89 4.07 -10.80
N THR A 274 -29.89 3.63 -10.03
CA THR A 274 -29.02 2.51 -10.38
C THR A 274 -28.79 1.60 -9.17
N GLU A 275 -28.25 0.41 -9.43
CA GLU A 275 -27.75 -0.50 -8.40
C GLU A 275 -26.22 -0.36 -8.24
N PHE A 276 -25.58 0.64 -8.86
CA PHE A 276 -24.14 0.83 -8.84
C PHE A 276 -23.71 1.60 -7.60
N LEU A 277 -22.72 1.03 -6.90
CA LEU A 277 -22.11 1.66 -5.75
C LEU A 277 -21.41 2.96 -6.15
N GLN A 278 -21.73 4.06 -5.47
CA GLN A 278 -21.07 5.36 -5.61
C GLN A 278 -19.94 5.52 -4.61
N SER A 279 -20.21 5.19 -3.35
CA SER A 279 -19.23 5.28 -2.29
C SER A 279 -19.53 4.29 -1.17
N ALA A 280 -18.49 3.94 -0.40
CA ALA A 280 -18.65 3.19 0.83
C ALA A 280 -17.74 3.75 1.91
N THR A 281 -18.22 3.70 3.17
CA THR A 281 -17.42 3.96 4.35
C THR A 281 -17.41 2.73 5.23
N VAL A 282 -16.24 2.37 5.74
CA VAL A 282 -16.03 1.26 6.68
C VAL A 282 -15.41 1.82 7.94
N ALA A 283 -15.98 1.52 9.08
CA ALA A 283 -15.52 2.00 10.38
C ALA A 283 -15.39 0.83 11.37
N GLY A 284 -14.46 0.97 12.32
CA GLY A 284 -14.22 0.01 13.38
C GLY A 284 -13.46 -1.23 12.89
N GLY A 285 -12.14 -1.09 12.69
CA GLY A 285 -11.27 -2.19 12.24
C GLY A 285 -11.55 -2.61 10.80
N GLY A 286 -11.61 -1.63 9.89
CA GLY A 286 -11.90 -1.85 8.48
C GLY A 286 -10.87 -2.71 7.77
N ALA A 287 -11.34 -3.60 6.90
CA ALA A 287 -10.50 -4.38 6.00
C ALA A 287 -11.07 -4.38 4.58
N LEU A 288 -10.20 -4.15 3.59
CA LEU A 288 -10.50 -4.33 2.18
C LEU A 288 -9.57 -5.39 1.59
N ARG A 289 -10.13 -6.28 0.77
CA ARG A 289 -9.36 -7.25 0.00
C ARG A 289 -9.67 -7.08 -1.47
N ILE A 290 -8.63 -6.95 -2.27
CA ILE A 290 -8.72 -6.71 -3.72
C ILE A 290 -8.27 -7.98 -4.42
N ALA A 291 -9.08 -8.45 -5.38
CA ALA A 291 -8.79 -9.64 -6.16
C ALA A 291 -7.50 -9.47 -6.97
N ALA A 292 -6.64 -10.48 -6.92
CA ALA A 292 -5.36 -10.50 -7.62
C ALA A 292 -5.50 -10.89 -9.10
N GLU A 293 -4.52 -10.51 -9.91
CA GLU A 293 -4.29 -11.12 -11.22
C GLU A 293 -3.82 -12.58 -11.07
N GLN A 294 -3.85 -13.36 -12.15
CA GLN A 294 -3.37 -14.74 -12.13
C GLN A 294 -1.92 -14.82 -11.63
N ASN A 295 -1.65 -15.75 -10.72
CA ASN A 295 -0.34 -15.98 -10.09
C ASN A 295 0.19 -14.84 -9.19
N ALA A 296 -0.64 -13.91 -8.76
CA ALA A 296 -0.30 -12.89 -7.78
C ALA A 296 -1.06 -13.11 -6.45
N THR A 297 -0.54 -12.53 -5.36
CA THR A 297 -1.24 -12.47 -4.07
C THR A 297 -2.28 -11.34 -4.08
N GLU A 298 -3.35 -11.48 -3.31
CA GLU A 298 -4.34 -10.42 -3.13
C GLU A 298 -3.72 -9.22 -2.39
N SER A 299 -4.18 -8.01 -2.72
CA SER A 299 -3.87 -6.83 -1.91
C SER A 299 -4.83 -6.74 -0.74
N VAL A 300 -4.31 -6.47 0.46
CA VAL A 300 -5.09 -6.37 1.70
C VAL A 300 -4.78 -5.05 2.39
N LEU A 301 -5.81 -4.25 2.60
CA LEU A 301 -5.74 -3.01 3.36
C LEU A 301 -6.48 -3.18 4.68
N HIS A 302 -5.85 -2.79 5.78
CA HIS A 302 -6.44 -2.63 7.09
C HIS A 302 -6.30 -1.19 7.56
N ALA A 303 -7.35 -0.64 8.17
CA ALA A 303 -7.33 0.66 8.84
C ALA A 303 -8.53 0.77 9.78
N ASP A 304 -8.52 1.72 10.72
CA ASP A 304 -9.69 1.92 11.59
C ASP A 304 -10.87 2.49 10.80
N ASN A 305 -10.59 3.39 9.84
CA ASN A 305 -11.59 4.01 8.97
C ASN A 305 -11.15 3.96 7.52
N ILE A 306 -12.04 3.54 6.62
CA ILE A 306 -11.79 3.46 5.19
C ILE A 306 -12.97 4.08 4.43
N GLU A 307 -12.68 4.94 3.48
CA GLU A 307 -13.65 5.51 2.53
C GLU A 307 -13.23 5.15 1.11
N ILE A 308 -14.15 4.68 0.31
CA ILE A 308 -13.94 4.39 -1.11
C ILE A 308 -14.94 5.13 -1.97
N GLY A 309 -14.51 5.52 -3.16
CA GLY A 309 -15.37 6.06 -4.21
C GLY A 309 -15.22 5.26 -5.49
N MET A 310 -16.35 4.95 -6.11
CA MET A 310 -16.44 4.19 -7.35
C MET A 310 -16.81 5.09 -8.51
N ALA A 311 -16.43 4.70 -9.72
CA ALA A 311 -16.91 5.34 -10.94
C ALA A 311 -18.38 4.97 -11.22
N PRO A 312 -19.08 5.75 -12.09
CA PRO A 312 -20.45 5.43 -12.50
C PRO A 312 -20.62 4.08 -13.21
N ASP A 313 -19.54 3.42 -13.59
CA ASP A 313 -19.55 2.05 -14.14
C ASP A 313 -19.81 0.97 -13.06
N GLY A 314 -19.83 1.37 -11.77
CA GLY A 314 -20.09 0.52 -10.62
C GLY A 314 -18.99 -0.49 -10.29
N SER A 315 -17.86 -0.48 -11.01
CA SER A 315 -16.80 -1.48 -10.90
C SER A 315 -15.40 -0.89 -10.66
N THR A 316 -15.15 0.32 -11.15
CA THR A 316 -13.84 0.97 -11.08
C THR A 316 -13.68 1.79 -9.81
N LEU A 317 -12.71 1.43 -8.97
CA LEU A 317 -12.33 2.20 -7.77
C LEU A 317 -11.57 3.47 -8.19
N THR A 318 -12.10 4.66 -7.87
CA THR A 318 -11.53 5.96 -8.27
C THR A 318 -10.94 6.75 -7.12
N SER A 319 -11.34 6.47 -5.88
CA SER A 319 -10.76 7.07 -4.69
C SER A 319 -10.73 6.09 -3.53
N LEU A 320 -9.71 6.20 -2.69
CA LEU A 320 -9.55 5.44 -1.46
C LEU A 320 -8.87 6.32 -0.42
N ASN A 321 -9.54 6.53 0.70
CA ASN A 321 -8.98 7.19 1.88
C ASN A 321 -9.01 6.21 3.04
N ALA A 322 -7.88 6.02 3.72
CA ALA A 322 -7.82 5.22 4.92
C ALA A 322 -7.07 6.00 6.01
N ARG A 323 -7.53 5.87 7.24
CA ARG A 323 -6.98 6.60 8.40
C ARG A 323 -6.91 5.71 9.62
N ASP A 324 -5.90 6.00 10.42
CA ASP A 324 -5.59 5.35 11.68
C ASP A 324 -5.20 3.87 11.50
N HIS A 325 -3.97 3.57 11.90
CA HIS A 325 -3.38 2.22 11.83
C HIS A 325 -3.41 1.58 10.43
N VAL A 326 -3.10 2.37 9.40
CA VAL A 326 -3.08 1.88 8.02
C VAL A 326 -1.99 0.83 7.83
N ILE A 327 -2.37 -0.36 7.41
CA ILE A 327 -1.50 -1.47 7.02
C ILE A 327 -1.94 -1.94 5.63
N PHE A 328 -1.05 -1.83 4.67
CA PHE A 328 -1.33 -2.23 3.31
C PHE A 328 -0.34 -3.27 2.81
N ASP A 329 -0.80 -4.51 2.69
CA ASP A 329 -0.08 -5.60 2.04
C ASP A 329 -0.41 -5.56 0.54
N LEU A 330 0.62 -5.26 -0.28
CA LEU A 330 0.45 -5.11 -1.73
C LEU A 330 0.52 -6.46 -2.44
N SER A 331 -0.20 -6.56 -3.53
CA SER A 331 -0.10 -7.69 -4.45
C SER A 331 1.35 -7.90 -4.92
N SER A 332 1.78 -9.14 -4.94
CA SER A 332 3.07 -9.52 -5.50
C SER A 332 2.94 -10.78 -6.35
N ALA A 333 3.60 -10.81 -7.52
CA ALA A 333 3.64 -12.00 -8.35
C ALA A 333 4.47 -13.10 -7.66
N LYS A 334 4.19 -14.36 -8.00
CA LYS A 334 4.94 -15.50 -7.47
C LYS A 334 6.44 -15.36 -7.75
N GLY A 335 7.26 -15.42 -6.71
CA GLY A 335 8.72 -15.27 -6.81
C GLY A 335 9.22 -13.83 -6.74
N GLN A 336 8.34 -12.83 -6.66
CA GLN A 336 8.70 -11.45 -6.35
C GLN A 336 8.68 -11.19 -4.84
N LEU A 337 9.33 -10.11 -4.42
CA LEU A 337 9.35 -9.70 -3.01
C LEU A 337 7.93 -9.27 -2.57
N ALA A 338 7.52 -9.75 -1.41
CA ALA A 338 6.32 -9.24 -0.75
C ALA A 338 6.57 -7.81 -0.26
N LYS A 339 5.57 -6.94 -0.43
CA LYS A 339 5.65 -5.51 -0.11
C LYS A 339 4.55 -5.14 0.88
N LYS A 340 4.92 -4.39 1.91
CA LYS A 340 4.02 -3.89 2.93
C LYS A 340 4.29 -2.41 3.19
N VAL A 341 3.25 -1.62 3.33
CA VAL A 341 3.31 -0.23 3.79
C VAL A 341 2.51 -0.08 5.08
N THR A 342 3.09 0.55 6.08
CA THR A 342 2.39 1.00 7.27
C THR A 342 2.47 2.51 7.39
N SER A 343 1.38 3.16 7.79
CA SER A 343 1.30 4.62 7.97
C SER A 343 0.09 4.97 8.85
N ASN A 344 -0.11 6.24 9.14
CA ASN A 344 -1.32 6.68 9.83
C ASN A 344 -2.43 7.09 8.86
N ALA A 345 -2.09 7.50 7.64
CA ALA A 345 -3.07 7.83 6.62
C ALA A 345 -2.62 7.39 5.22
N LEU A 346 -3.60 7.05 4.39
CA LEU A 346 -3.48 6.73 2.97
C LEU A 346 -4.55 7.49 2.19
N VAL A 347 -4.14 8.19 1.15
CA VAL A 347 -5.04 8.79 0.16
C VAL A 347 -4.62 8.30 -1.21
N ALA A 348 -5.54 7.64 -1.92
CA ALA A 348 -5.29 7.20 -3.28
C ALA A 348 -6.35 7.76 -4.23
N SER A 349 -5.95 8.08 -5.43
CA SER A 349 -6.79 8.64 -6.48
C SER A 349 -6.55 7.97 -7.83
N GLY A 350 -7.57 8.00 -8.66
CA GLY A 350 -7.55 7.36 -9.96
C GLY A 350 -8.58 7.92 -10.94
N GLU A 351 -8.74 7.22 -12.03
CA GLU A 351 -9.61 7.61 -13.13
C GLU A 351 -10.57 6.47 -13.49
N ALA A 352 -11.77 6.84 -13.95
CA ALA A 352 -12.73 5.87 -14.46
C ALA A 352 -12.11 5.00 -15.58
N GLY A 353 -12.33 3.70 -15.51
CA GLY A 353 -11.80 2.71 -16.45
C GLY A 353 -10.31 2.36 -16.30
N LYS A 354 -9.55 3.09 -15.45
CA LYS A 354 -8.15 2.79 -15.16
C LYS A 354 -7.93 2.32 -13.71
N GLY A 355 -8.84 2.67 -12.80
CA GLY A 355 -8.68 2.44 -11.37
C GLY A 355 -7.72 3.45 -10.73
N LEU A 356 -7.19 3.10 -9.56
CA LEU A 356 -6.25 3.96 -8.82
C LEU A 356 -4.90 4.04 -9.54
N THR A 357 -4.42 5.25 -9.75
CA THR A 357 -3.17 5.55 -10.47
C THR A 357 -2.09 6.15 -9.58
N ALA A 358 -2.46 6.71 -8.44
CA ALA A 358 -1.55 7.28 -7.47
C ALA A 358 -2.01 7.01 -6.04
N ALA A 359 -1.05 6.88 -5.12
CA ALA A 359 -1.33 6.81 -3.69
C ALA A 359 -0.28 7.56 -2.88
N SER A 360 -0.71 8.25 -1.84
CA SER A 360 0.12 8.97 -0.88
C SER A 360 -0.13 8.42 0.53
N PHE A 361 0.91 7.91 1.15
CA PHE A 361 0.93 7.46 2.54
C PHE A 361 1.60 8.54 3.38
N THR A 362 1.01 8.89 4.51
CA THR A 362 1.52 9.98 5.35
C THR A 362 1.55 9.59 6.83
N GLU A 363 2.36 10.36 7.60
CA GLU A 363 2.48 10.24 9.04
C GLU A 363 3.11 8.90 9.51
N GLY A 364 4.44 8.85 9.44
CA GLY A 364 5.22 7.72 9.98
C GLY A 364 5.22 6.50 9.07
N VAL A 365 5.57 6.72 7.81
CA VAL A 365 5.60 5.64 6.81
C VAL A 365 6.75 4.68 7.06
N GLU A 366 6.43 3.41 7.11
CA GLU A 366 7.38 2.30 6.99
C GLU A 366 7.00 1.44 5.79
N TYR A 367 7.91 1.33 4.84
CA TYR A 367 7.82 0.45 3.67
C TYR A 367 8.75 -0.75 3.88
N LEU A 368 8.23 -1.95 3.69
CA LEU A 368 8.95 -3.20 3.90
C LEU A 368 8.87 -4.09 2.65
N GLU A 369 10.02 -4.56 2.16
CA GLU A 369 10.13 -5.64 1.19
C GLU A 369 10.78 -6.86 1.83
N THR A 370 10.19 -8.04 1.58
CA THR A 370 10.70 -9.31 2.11
C THR A 370 10.55 -10.45 1.10
N GLY A 371 11.47 -11.41 1.11
CA GLY A 371 11.42 -12.59 0.26
C GLY A 371 12.70 -12.80 -0.52
N GLY A 372 12.63 -13.57 -1.60
CA GLY A 372 13.79 -13.90 -2.45
C GLY A 372 14.66 -15.04 -1.94
N ASP A 373 15.58 -15.49 -2.80
CA ASP A 373 16.62 -16.46 -2.48
C ASP A 373 17.94 -15.97 -3.09
N PRO A 374 18.88 -15.47 -2.30
CA PRO A 374 18.89 -15.36 -0.83
C PRO A 374 17.81 -14.41 -0.28
N PRO A 375 17.40 -14.57 0.99
CA PRO A 375 16.33 -13.78 1.57
C PRO A 375 16.73 -12.29 1.71
N VAL A 376 15.92 -11.42 1.14
CA VAL A 376 16.04 -9.97 1.22
C VAL A 376 15.09 -9.45 2.30
N LYS A 377 15.57 -8.52 3.10
CA LYS A 377 14.75 -7.69 3.98
C LYS A 377 15.18 -6.24 3.81
N ARG A 378 14.35 -5.45 3.16
CA ARG A 378 14.56 -4.02 2.93
C ARG A 378 13.50 -3.22 3.62
N THR A 379 13.92 -2.22 4.39
CA THR A 379 13.01 -1.31 5.09
C THR A 379 13.33 0.12 4.66
N VAL A 380 12.31 0.90 4.34
CA VAL A 380 12.44 2.34 4.10
C VAL A 380 11.46 3.07 5.01
N MET A 381 11.97 4.05 5.77
CA MET A 381 11.17 4.90 6.64
C MET A 381 11.19 6.33 6.13
N SER A 382 10.06 7.03 6.17
CA SER A 382 9.94 8.44 5.78
C SER A 382 8.74 9.12 6.45
N ARG A 383 8.56 10.42 6.25
CA ARG A 383 7.36 11.11 6.67
C ARG A 383 6.20 10.83 5.72
N THR A 384 6.48 10.84 4.42
CA THR A 384 5.52 10.63 3.35
C THR A 384 6.10 9.66 2.32
N LEU A 385 5.24 8.84 1.72
CA LEU A 385 5.53 8.02 0.56
C LEU A 385 4.48 8.32 -0.52
N ASP A 386 4.90 8.88 -1.62
CA ASP A 386 4.09 9.05 -2.82
C ASP A 386 4.43 7.96 -3.83
N THR A 387 3.40 7.34 -4.41
CA THR A 387 3.56 6.21 -5.34
C THR A 387 2.79 6.43 -6.63
N SER A 388 3.35 6.01 -7.74
CA SER A 388 2.60 5.75 -8.97
C SER A 388 2.22 4.27 -9.04
N LEU A 389 0.97 4.00 -9.43
CA LEU A 389 0.37 2.68 -9.46
C LEU A 389 0.11 2.25 -10.91
N LYS A 390 0.26 0.95 -11.17
CA LYS A 390 -0.07 0.33 -12.45
C LYS A 390 -1.11 -0.76 -12.21
N GLY A 391 -2.23 -0.69 -12.94
CA GLY A 391 -3.29 -1.69 -12.79
C GLY A 391 -4.07 -1.60 -11.47
N GLY A 392 -4.43 -0.39 -11.02
CA GLY A 392 -5.08 -0.15 -9.73
C GLY A 392 -4.10 -0.34 -8.55
N LEU A 393 -4.57 -0.80 -7.39
CA LEU A 393 -3.72 -1.04 -6.20
C LEU A 393 -2.77 -2.24 -6.36
N GLY A 394 -2.66 -2.85 -7.55
CA GLY A 394 -1.91 -4.08 -7.75
C GLY A 394 -0.39 -3.91 -7.68
N GLN A 395 0.18 -2.88 -8.27
CA GLN A 395 1.63 -2.75 -8.40
C GLN A 395 2.09 -1.29 -8.27
N ILE A 396 3.05 -1.05 -7.38
CA ILE A 396 3.79 0.22 -7.32
C ILE A 396 4.85 0.19 -8.42
N GLN A 397 4.84 1.19 -9.29
CA GLN A 397 5.83 1.39 -10.34
C GLN A 397 6.99 2.25 -9.84
N GLU A 398 6.70 3.35 -9.19
CA GLU A 398 7.66 4.27 -8.60
C GLU A 398 7.22 4.66 -7.19
N ALA A 399 8.18 4.73 -6.27
CA ALA A 399 7.99 5.17 -4.89
C ALA A 399 8.90 6.35 -4.58
N THR A 400 8.34 7.45 -4.11
CA THR A 400 9.08 8.64 -3.66
C THR A 400 8.88 8.82 -2.17
N PHE A 401 9.92 8.54 -1.40
CA PHE A 401 9.96 8.73 0.04
C PHE A 401 10.44 10.14 0.35
N ILE A 402 9.66 10.91 1.11
CA ILE A 402 9.89 12.33 1.38
C ILE A 402 9.95 12.57 2.88
N GLY A 403 10.89 13.40 3.31
CA GLY A 403 11.06 13.81 4.69
C GLY A 403 11.87 12.82 5.52
N SER A 404 13.21 13.04 5.55
CA SER A 404 14.19 12.24 6.30
C SER A 404 14.13 10.74 5.95
N ALA A 405 14.06 10.44 4.66
CA ALA A 405 13.99 9.07 4.15
C ALA A 405 15.24 8.27 4.58
N ARG A 406 15.04 7.08 5.11
CA ARG A 406 16.08 6.16 5.57
C ARG A 406 15.81 4.75 5.08
N MET A 407 16.74 4.20 4.33
CA MET A 407 16.69 2.83 3.83
C MET A 407 17.71 1.95 4.57
N ARG A 408 17.36 0.71 4.80
CA ARG A 408 18.25 -0.33 5.32
C ARG A 408 18.01 -1.64 4.59
N GLU A 409 19.09 -2.23 4.10
CA GLU A 409 19.14 -3.57 3.54
C GLU A 409 20.43 -4.24 3.95
N GLY A 410 20.36 -5.26 4.79
CA GLY A 410 21.54 -5.91 5.37
C GLY A 410 22.45 -4.89 6.05
N VAL A 411 23.66 -4.74 5.52
CA VAL A 411 24.67 -3.78 6.01
C VAL A 411 24.58 -2.42 5.31
N THR A 412 23.88 -2.34 4.18
CA THR A 412 23.72 -1.10 3.43
C THR A 412 22.67 -0.20 4.08
N GLN A 413 23.02 1.04 4.30
CA GLN A 413 22.16 2.08 4.82
C GLN A 413 22.21 3.30 3.91
N ALA A 414 21.06 3.90 3.62
CA ALA A 414 20.97 5.14 2.90
C ALA A 414 20.05 6.12 3.63
N ALA A 415 20.39 7.40 3.59
CA ALA A 415 19.58 8.47 4.17
C ALA A 415 19.59 9.68 3.25
N ALA A 416 18.44 10.34 3.08
CA ALA A 416 18.27 11.52 2.25
C ALA A 416 17.02 12.33 2.67
N SER A 417 16.90 13.56 2.21
CA SER A 417 15.65 14.32 2.34
C SER A 417 14.56 13.71 1.47
N THR A 418 14.91 13.27 0.26
CA THR A 418 14.02 12.57 -0.68
C THR A 418 14.76 11.37 -1.28
N MET A 419 14.05 10.25 -1.38
CA MET A 419 14.52 9.02 -1.99
C MET A 419 13.47 8.56 -3.02
N ARG A 420 13.86 8.51 -4.29
CA ARG A 420 13.02 7.98 -5.37
C ARG A 420 13.49 6.58 -5.72
N TYR A 421 12.60 5.61 -5.64
CA TYR A 421 12.86 4.21 -5.94
C TYR A 421 12.00 3.75 -7.11
N ASN A 422 12.65 3.41 -8.22
CA ASN A 422 12.01 2.76 -9.36
C ASN A 422 11.99 1.25 -9.11
N MET A 423 10.81 0.70 -8.89
CA MET A 423 10.61 -0.71 -8.52
C MET A 423 10.91 -1.70 -9.65
N GLU A 424 10.84 -1.24 -10.90
CA GLU A 424 11.03 -2.07 -12.09
C GLU A 424 12.53 -2.25 -12.40
N THR A 425 13.32 -1.18 -12.24
CA THR A 425 14.76 -1.18 -12.56
C THR A 425 15.65 -1.40 -11.35
N GLY A 426 15.11 -1.30 -10.13
CA GLY A 426 15.87 -1.35 -8.89
C GLY A 426 16.76 -0.11 -8.66
N GLN A 427 16.53 1.00 -9.38
CA GLN A 427 17.30 2.23 -9.23
C GLN A 427 16.75 3.10 -8.12
N VAL A 428 17.67 3.65 -7.32
CA VAL A 428 17.37 4.55 -6.21
C VAL A 428 18.12 5.86 -6.42
N ALA A 429 17.41 6.97 -6.43
CA ALA A 429 17.97 8.32 -6.48
C ALA A 429 17.76 9.03 -5.14
N LEU A 430 18.83 9.49 -4.53
CA LEU A 430 18.85 10.20 -3.26
C LEU A 430 19.15 11.67 -3.51
N THR A 431 18.30 12.56 -3.01
CA THR A 431 18.48 14.01 -3.13
C THR A 431 18.36 14.71 -1.78
N GLY A 432 19.18 15.73 -1.57
CA GLY A 432 19.16 16.58 -0.39
C GLY A 432 18.24 17.80 -0.59
N ALA A 433 17.72 18.34 0.50
CA ALA A 433 17.02 19.62 0.52
C ALA A 433 17.90 20.70 1.16
N ALA A 434 17.66 21.96 0.80
CA ALA A 434 18.40 23.08 1.38
C ALA A 434 18.17 23.17 2.90
N GLY A 435 19.25 23.26 3.67
CA GLY A 435 19.18 23.32 5.13
C GLY A 435 19.09 21.96 5.84
N GLU A 436 18.94 20.85 5.10
CA GLU A 436 18.94 19.50 5.65
C GLU A 436 20.29 18.80 5.46
N PRO A 437 20.56 17.70 6.20
CA PRO A 437 21.75 16.87 5.97
C PRO A 437 21.78 16.36 4.53
N VAL A 438 22.98 16.31 3.95
CA VAL A 438 23.15 15.76 2.60
C VAL A 438 22.88 14.26 2.58
N PRO A 439 22.44 13.73 1.43
CA PRO A 439 22.34 12.30 1.19
C PRO A 439 23.61 11.56 1.58
N ARG A 440 23.42 10.44 2.24
CA ARG A 440 24.46 9.54 2.73
C ARG A 440 24.15 8.10 2.40
N VAL A 441 25.13 7.40 1.88
CA VAL A 441 25.10 5.94 1.73
C VAL A 441 26.28 5.33 2.46
N VAL A 442 26.04 4.28 3.20
CA VAL A 442 27.07 3.53 3.95
C VAL A 442 26.87 2.04 3.66
N ASN A 443 27.95 1.37 3.30
CA ASN A 443 28.02 -0.09 3.25
C ASN A 443 29.28 -0.58 3.95
N GLU A 444 29.65 -1.86 3.84
CA GLU A 444 30.85 -2.41 4.50
C GLU A 444 32.17 -1.80 4.00
N GLN A 445 32.19 -1.26 2.81
CA GLN A 445 33.38 -0.85 2.09
C GLN A 445 33.58 0.66 2.05
N ILE A 446 32.46 1.40 1.97
CA ILE A 446 32.52 2.85 1.76
C ILE A 446 31.33 3.57 2.42
N GLN A 447 31.60 4.77 2.90
CA GLN A 447 30.60 5.80 3.15
C GLN A 447 30.73 6.89 2.11
N VAL A 448 29.63 7.35 1.57
CA VAL A 448 29.57 8.45 0.59
C VAL A 448 28.55 9.48 1.02
N ASP A 449 28.95 10.74 1.07
CA ASP A 449 28.12 11.91 1.34
C ASP A 449 28.16 12.83 0.13
N ALA A 450 27.02 13.15 -0.48
CA ALA A 450 26.94 14.00 -1.67
C ALA A 450 25.58 14.71 -1.77
N THR A 451 25.46 15.72 -2.62
CA THR A 451 24.17 16.40 -2.86
C THR A 451 23.18 15.47 -3.55
N ASN A 452 23.67 14.63 -4.47
CA ASN A 452 22.91 13.63 -5.19
C ASN A 452 23.66 12.30 -5.20
N ILE A 453 22.96 11.20 -5.00
CA ILE A 453 23.51 9.85 -5.12
C ILE A 453 22.50 9.00 -5.88
N ASP A 454 22.90 8.48 -7.04
CA ASP A 454 22.17 7.48 -7.79
C ASP A 454 22.81 6.12 -7.51
N MET A 455 22.01 5.13 -7.16
CA MET A 455 22.53 3.79 -6.85
C MET A 455 21.54 2.70 -7.26
N ASN A 456 22.02 1.47 -7.39
CA ASN A 456 21.13 0.32 -7.37
C ASN A 456 20.71 0.03 -5.90
N VAL A 457 19.59 -0.59 -5.76
CA VAL A 457 18.96 -0.78 -4.43
C VAL A 457 19.85 -1.54 -3.45
N GLU A 458 20.67 -2.49 -3.93
CA GLU A 458 21.63 -3.22 -3.08
C GLU A 458 22.83 -2.37 -2.66
N GLY A 459 23.01 -1.17 -3.23
CA GLY A 459 24.14 -0.28 -2.95
C GLY A 459 25.48 -0.79 -3.49
N SER A 460 25.47 -1.76 -4.40
CA SER A 460 26.66 -2.33 -5.03
C SER A 460 27.20 -1.49 -6.17
N LYS A 461 26.39 -0.59 -6.72
CA LYS A 461 26.81 0.42 -7.72
C LYS A 461 26.21 1.76 -7.32
N MET A 462 27.05 2.79 -7.30
CA MET A 462 26.59 4.14 -7.04
C MET A 462 27.39 5.19 -7.81
N LYS A 463 26.69 6.25 -8.14
CA LYS A 463 27.23 7.49 -8.68
C LYS A 463 26.84 8.63 -7.74
N ALA A 464 27.83 9.30 -7.16
CA ALA A 464 27.62 10.46 -6.30
C ALA A 464 28.15 11.71 -6.96
N TYR A 465 27.41 12.82 -6.87
CA TYR A 465 27.80 14.07 -7.51
C TYR A 465 27.15 15.29 -6.84
N GLY A 466 27.71 16.47 -7.08
CA GLY A 466 27.15 17.71 -6.60
C GLY A 466 27.78 18.93 -7.28
N GLU A 467 26.95 19.91 -7.64
CA GLU A 467 27.42 21.15 -8.27
C GLU A 467 28.03 22.13 -7.27
N SER A 468 27.37 22.33 -6.12
CA SER A 468 27.76 23.32 -5.11
C SER A 468 28.55 22.75 -3.94
N ARG A 469 28.43 21.47 -3.66
CA ARG A 469 29.12 20.76 -2.58
C ARG A 469 29.86 19.55 -3.11
N ARG A 470 31.12 19.39 -2.67
CA ARG A 470 31.93 18.24 -3.06
C ARG A 470 31.40 16.94 -2.46
N VAL A 471 31.58 15.87 -3.19
CA VAL A 471 31.41 14.49 -2.69
C VAL A 471 32.49 14.24 -1.64
N GLN A 472 32.07 13.71 -0.50
CA GLN A 472 32.96 13.20 0.54
C GLN A 472 32.82 11.69 0.58
N SER A 473 33.92 10.97 0.67
CA SER A 473 33.91 9.51 0.80
C SER A 473 34.86 9.05 1.89
N ILE A 474 34.53 7.97 2.55
CA ILE A 474 35.37 7.28 3.51
C ILE A 474 35.43 5.82 3.07
N MET A 475 36.58 5.38 2.57
CA MET A 475 36.84 3.98 2.27
C MET A 475 37.30 3.28 3.56
N PHE A 476 36.55 2.27 3.97
CA PHE A 476 36.87 1.53 5.22
C PHE A 476 37.95 0.49 4.96
N PRO A 477 38.82 0.20 5.97
CA PRO A 477 39.75 -0.91 5.89
C PRO A 477 39.02 -2.24 5.77
N ALA A 478 39.57 -3.17 4.98
CA ALA A 478 39.02 -4.51 4.85
C ALA A 478 39.02 -5.23 6.22
N LYS A 479 37.90 -5.86 6.56
CA LYS A 479 37.81 -6.70 7.77
C LYS A 479 38.74 -7.91 7.62
N PRO A 480 39.48 -8.33 8.67
CA PRO A 480 40.29 -9.54 8.62
C PRO A 480 39.44 -10.76 8.20
N GLY A 481 39.88 -11.45 7.14
CA GLY A 481 39.19 -12.66 6.65
C GLY A 481 38.02 -12.44 5.67
N ALA A 482 37.71 -11.21 5.29
CA ALA A 482 36.74 -10.92 4.22
C ALA A 482 37.33 -11.32 2.87
N LYS A 483 36.82 -12.41 2.26
CA LYS A 483 37.33 -12.94 0.98
C LYS A 483 37.02 -12.03 -0.22
N ASP A 484 35.94 -11.26 -0.13
CA ASP A 484 35.37 -10.46 -1.23
C ASP A 484 35.51 -8.94 -1.01
N ALA A 485 36.39 -8.51 -0.07
CA ALA A 485 36.62 -7.10 0.17
C ALA A 485 37.58 -6.53 -0.90
N PRO A 486 37.28 -5.36 -1.50
CA PRO A 486 38.21 -4.70 -2.40
C PRO A 486 39.51 -4.37 -1.67
N ARG A 487 40.64 -4.55 -2.39
CA ARG A 487 41.96 -4.27 -1.86
C ARG A 487 42.20 -2.77 -1.78
N THR A 488 42.59 -2.31 -0.61
CA THR A 488 43.20 -0.96 -0.50
C THR A 488 44.59 -1.01 -1.07
N PRO A 489 45.04 -0.01 -1.90
CA PRO A 489 46.40 0.03 -2.42
C PRO A 489 47.45 -0.13 -1.31
N GLY A 490 48.44 -1.00 -1.50
CA GLY A 490 49.47 -1.29 -0.51
C GLY A 490 50.38 -0.13 -0.13
N LEU A 491 50.37 0.95 -0.92
CA LEU A 491 51.00 2.24 -0.56
C LEU A 491 50.27 2.95 0.59
N MET A 492 49.02 2.52 0.91
CA MET A 492 48.19 3.04 1.99
C MET A 492 48.19 2.05 3.16
N ARG A 493 47.94 2.54 4.36
CA ARG A 493 47.86 1.69 5.56
C ARG A 493 46.56 0.89 5.50
N GLN A 494 46.67 -0.41 5.70
CA GLN A 494 45.55 -1.35 5.59
C GLN A 494 44.61 -1.34 6.82
N ASP A 495 45.05 -0.70 7.92
CA ASP A 495 44.35 -0.63 9.22
C ASP A 495 43.60 0.70 9.45
N GLN A 496 43.65 1.63 8.50
CA GLN A 496 43.08 2.96 8.63
C GLN A 496 42.15 3.32 7.44
N PRO A 497 41.06 4.07 7.67
CA PRO A 497 40.21 4.56 6.61
C PRO A 497 40.93 5.57 5.72
N VAL A 498 40.53 5.62 4.46
CA VAL A 498 40.99 6.62 3.49
C VAL A 498 39.84 7.59 3.21
N ASN A 499 40.08 8.88 3.46
CA ASN A 499 39.13 9.95 3.20
C ASN A 499 39.33 10.49 1.78
N GLY A 500 38.25 10.58 1.02
CA GLY A 500 38.24 11.10 -0.32
C GLY A 500 37.35 12.33 -0.49
N VAL A 501 37.78 13.29 -1.30
CA VAL A 501 37.00 14.44 -1.72
C VAL A 501 37.11 14.61 -3.23
N SER A 502 35.97 14.73 -3.93
CA SER A 502 35.89 14.87 -5.38
C SER A 502 34.65 15.70 -5.79
N ARG A 503 34.47 15.96 -7.09
CA ARG A 503 33.19 16.48 -7.62
C ARG A 503 32.23 15.37 -7.94
N GLU A 504 32.75 14.24 -8.42
CA GLU A 504 31.98 13.07 -8.80
C GLU A 504 32.73 11.82 -8.28
N LEU A 505 31.94 10.81 -7.87
CA LEU A 505 32.43 9.50 -7.46
C LEU A 505 31.58 8.43 -8.13
N LEU A 506 32.24 7.48 -8.78
CA LEU A 506 31.64 6.22 -9.24
C LEU A 506 32.18 5.09 -8.37
N TYR A 507 31.29 4.29 -7.84
CA TYR A 507 31.62 3.13 -7.01
C TYR A 507 30.96 1.88 -7.58
N THR A 508 31.76 0.84 -7.71
CA THR A 508 31.31 -0.52 -7.97
C THR A 508 31.86 -1.41 -6.88
N GLY A 509 31.00 -2.08 -6.15
CA GLY A 509 31.35 -3.01 -5.06
C GLY A 509 31.66 -4.41 -5.56
N GLY A 510 32.00 -5.29 -4.62
CA GLY A 510 32.34 -6.68 -4.88
C GLY A 510 33.81 -6.93 -5.15
N GLU A 511 34.18 -8.19 -5.43
CA GLU A 511 35.58 -8.64 -5.64
C GLU A 511 36.31 -7.92 -6.81
N ASN A 512 35.57 -7.61 -7.87
CA ASN A 512 36.08 -6.85 -9.03
C ASN A 512 35.69 -5.37 -8.95
N GLY A 513 35.47 -4.85 -7.75
CA GLY A 513 34.99 -3.51 -7.52
C GLY A 513 36.01 -2.44 -7.92
N SER A 514 35.53 -1.20 -8.10
CA SER A 514 36.36 -0.05 -8.40
C SER A 514 35.79 1.21 -7.77
N ILE A 515 36.70 2.15 -7.47
CA ILE A 515 36.35 3.49 -7.02
C ILE A 515 37.00 4.46 -7.98
N GLU A 516 36.20 5.28 -8.65
CA GLU A 516 36.66 6.32 -9.54
C GLU A 516 36.20 7.68 -9.00
N LEU A 517 37.15 8.54 -8.69
CA LEU A 517 36.92 9.89 -8.23
C LEU A 517 37.37 10.87 -9.34
N MET A 518 36.56 11.89 -9.58
CA MET A 518 36.78 12.86 -10.65
C MET A 518 36.54 14.28 -10.17
N GLY A 519 37.29 15.22 -10.77
CA GLY A 519 37.19 16.66 -10.57
C GLY A 519 37.80 17.16 -9.26
N THR A 520 39.09 17.51 -9.31
CA THR A 520 39.91 18.03 -8.19
C THR A 520 39.88 17.08 -6.99
N VAL A 521 40.38 15.88 -7.22
CA VAL A 521 40.40 14.80 -6.25
C VAL A 521 41.44 15.04 -5.15
N MET A 522 41.12 14.68 -3.94
CA MET A 522 42.05 14.60 -2.82
C MET A 522 41.73 13.35 -2.00
N LEU A 523 42.70 12.43 -1.91
CA LEU A 523 42.67 11.31 -0.96
C LEU A 523 43.63 11.63 0.19
N VAL A 524 43.19 11.30 1.42
CA VAL A 524 43.98 11.56 2.65
C VAL A 524 43.84 10.39 3.60
N GLN A 525 44.97 9.97 4.18
CA GLN A 525 45.01 8.95 5.23
C GLN A 525 45.98 9.37 6.34
N GLY A 526 45.68 8.99 7.56
CA GLY A 526 46.42 9.29 8.77
C GLY A 526 46.05 10.61 9.45
N GLU A 527 46.26 10.71 10.77
CA GLU A 527 45.84 11.88 11.56
C GLU A 527 46.45 13.21 11.15
N LYS A 528 47.68 13.19 10.60
CA LYS A 528 48.40 14.37 10.10
C LYS A 528 48.51 14.39 8.61
N SER A 529 47.58 13.77 7.89
CA SER A 529 47.62 13.60 6.41
C SER A 529 48.95 12.96 5.99
N GLU A 530 49.31 11.85 6.63
CA GLU A 530 50.55 11.11 6.40
C GLU A 530 50.69 10.69 4.96
N THR A 531 49.59 10.18 4.36
CA THR A 531 49.51 9.91 2.93
C THR A 531 48.45 10.81 2.30
N GLN A 532 48.83 11.50 1.22
CA GLN A 532 47.94 12.37 0.45
C GLN A 532 48.19 12.18 -1.04
N ILE A 533 47.08 12.03 -1.81
CA ILE A 533 47.13 11.97 -3.28
C ILE A 533 46.12 12.99 -3.81
N LYS A 534 46.60 13.89 -4.67
CA LYS A 534 45.77 14.86 -5.37
C LYS A 534 45.90 14.65 -6.88
N GLY A 535 44.82 14.93 -7.63
CA GLY A 535 44.79 14.88 -9.07
C GLY A 535 43.42 15.33 -9.61
N ASP A 536 43.28 15.31 -10.92
CA ASP A 536 41.97 15.59 -11.53
C ASP A 536 41.08 14.34 -11.56
N LYS A 537 41.73 13.16 -11.66
CA LYS A 537 41.08 11.86 -11.62
C LYS A 537 41.91 10.87 -10.81
N VAL A 538 41.27 10.06 -9.97
CA VAL A 538 41.88 8.94 -9.27
C VAL A 538 41.01 7.70 -9.43
N VAL A 539 41.63 6.60 -9.85
CA VAL A 539 40.98 5.30 -9.98
C VAL A 539 41.67 4.30 -9.07
N ILE A 540 40.91 3.59 -8.26
CA ILE A 540 41.36 2.50 -7.43
C ILE A 540 40.68 1.22 -7.92
N ASP A 541 41.46 0.24 -8.32
CA ASP A 541 41.00 -1.09 -8.71
C ASP A 541 40.96 -2.00 -7.48
N GLY A 542 39.77 -2.37 -7.05
CA GLY A 542 39.59 -3.17 -5.85
C GLY A 542 40.05 -4.62 -6.01
N LYS A 543 40.20 -5.14 -7.24
CA LYS A 543 40.70 -6.49 -7.47
C LYS A 543 42.20 -6.59 -7.31
N SER A 544 42.90 -5.70 -7.99
CA SER A 544 44.38 -5.70 -8.01
C SER A 544 44.99 -4.90 -6.88
N GLY A 545 44.29 -3.93 -6.28
CA GLY A 545 44.85 -2.93 -5.38
C GLY A 545 45.63 -1.83 -6.11
N ASN A 546 45.56 -1.78 -7.44
CA ASN A 546 46.26 -0.76 -8.24
C ASN A 546 45.58 0.61 -8.08
N LEU A 547 46.40 1.67 -8.19
CA LEU A 547 45.90 3.04 -8.16
C LEU A 547 46.48 3.82 -9.39
N LEU A 548 45.60 4.56 -10.04
CA LEU A 548 45.98 5.49 -11.10
C LEU A 548 45.48 6.89 -10.73
N ALA A 549 46.39 7.86 -10.63
CA ALA A 549 46.07 9.28 -10.51
C ALA A 549 46.55 10.05 -11.74
N GLN A 550 45.72 10.96 -12.24
CA GLN A 550 45.96 11.72 -13.46
C GLN A 550 45.61 13.20 -13.28
N GLY A 551 46.29 14.06 -14.01
CA GLY A 551 46.09 15.51 -14.06
C GLY A 551 46.63 16.24 -12.84
N SER A 552 47.78 16.93 -13.03
CA SER A 552 48.46 17.74 -11.99
C SER A 552 48.63 17.00 -10.66
N VAL A 553 49.13 15.77 -10.71
CA VAL A 553 49.23 14.88 -9.56
C VAL A 553 50.24 15.43 -8.53
N ILE A 554 49.82 15.45 -7.29
CA ILE A 554 50.65 15.67 -6.13
C ILE A 554 50.46 14.49 -5.19
N SER A 555 51.48 13.71 -4.91
CA SER A 555 51.46 12.68 -3.91
C SER A 555 52.40 13.01 -2.76
N GLN A 556 51.92 12.83 -1.55
CA GLN A 556 52.72 12.94 -0.33
C GLN A 556 52.65 11.59 0.39
N MET A 557 53.80 11.11 0.83
CA MET A 557 53.90 9.92 1.69
C MET A 557 54.92 10.15 2.77
N VAL A 558 54.77 9.49 3.89
CA VAL A 558 55.76 9.43 4.94
C VAL A 558 56.65 8.20 4.69
N VAL A 559 57.92 8.45 4.39
CA VAL A 559 58.89 7.39 4.18
C VAL A 559 59.82 7.28 5.43
N GLN A 560 60.20 6.07 5.78
CA GLN A 560 61.21 5.84 6.79
C GLN A 560 62.59 6.12 6.17
N ASP A 561 63.27 7.12 6.71
CA ASP A 561 64.64 7.44 6.35
C ASP A 561 65.61 6.89 7.40
N ILE A 562 66.68 6.29 6.94
CA ILE A 562 67.75 5.80 7.83
C ILE A 562 68.90 6.77 7.70
N ASP A 563 69.26 7.45 8.80
CA ASP A 563 70.42 8.32 8.84
C ASP A 563 71.68 7.46 8.58
N PRO A 564 72.46 7.76 7.55
CA PRO A 564 73.64 6.94 7.20
C PRO A 564 74.67 6.88 8.32
N ALA A 565 74.80 7.95 9.12
CA ALA A 565 75.82 8.05 10.18
C ALA A 565 75.37 7.43 11.49
N THR A 566 74.11 7.73 11.96
CA THR A 566 73.57 7.28 13.25
C THR A 566 72.80 5.98 13.17
N LYS A 567 72.40 5.56 11.95
CA LYS A 567 71.48 4.42 11.69
C LYS A 567 70.13 4.56 12.37
N GLU A 568 69.75 5.74 12.86
CA GLU A 568 68.44 6.05 13.39
C GLU A 568 67.42 6.13 12.27
N ARG A 569 66.20 5.60 12.52
CA ARG A 569 65.06 5.69 11.63
C ARG A 569 64.24 6.94 11.97
N THR A 570 64.07 7.81 11.00
CA THR A 570 63.22 8.99 11.13
C THR A 570 62.15 9.01 10.07
N ALA A 571 60.92 9.32 10.47
CA ALA A 571 59.82 9.44 9.55
C ALA A 571 59.88 10.81 8.83
N THR A 572 60.13 10.81 7.56
CA THR A 572 60.30 12.02 6.74
C THR A 572 59.24 12.08 5.61
N ARG A 573 58.73 13.27 5.35
CA ARG A 573 57.79 13.47 4.25
C ARG A 573 58.51 13.47 2.92
N SER A 574 57.95 12.70 1.97
CA SER A 574 58.34 12.72 0.58
C SER A 574 57.18 13.24 -0.26
N ILE A 575 57.42 14.20 -1.15
CA ILE A 575 56.39 14.82 -2.00
C ILE A 575 56.80 14.62 -3.47
N ALA A 576 55.88 14.08 -4.28
CA ALA A 576 56.11 13.95 -5.72
C ALA A 576 55.04 14.73 -6.53
N TYR A 577 55.49 15.31 -7.60
CA TYR A 577 54.69 16.03 -8.60
C TYR A 577 54.83 15.33 -9.95
N ALA A 578 53.73 15.14 -10.69
CA ALA A 578 53.75 14.59 -12.04
C ALA A 578 52.41 14.89 -12.77
N GLN A 579 52.31 14.56 -14.06
CA GLN A 579 51.01 14.57 -14.76
C GLN A 579 50.25 13.27 -14.50
N GLN A 580 50.95 12.16 -14.24
CA GLN A 580 50.35 10.88 -13.91
C GLN A 580 51.18 10.14 -12.84
N MET A 581 50.47 9.48 -11.94
CA MET A 581 51.01 8.54 -10.96
C MET A 581 50.28 7.22 -11.12
N GLN A 582 51.03 6.13 -11.25
CA GLN A 582 50.47 4.77 -11.24
C GLN A 582 51.13 3.97 -10.15
N TYR A 583 50.34 3.32 -9.33
CA TYR A 583 50.80 2.33 -8.34
C TYR A 583 50.37 0.94 -8.79
N ASP A 584 51.29 0.01 -8.87
CA ASP A 584 51.10 -1.40 -9.14
C ASP A 584 51.32 -2.18 -7.84
N ASP A 585 50.28 -2.76 -7.30
CA ASP A 585 50.28 -3.42 -5.99
C ASP A 585 51.12 -4.73 -5.98
N ALA A 586 51.09 -5.48 -7.10
CA ALA A 586 51.81 -6.74 -7.22
C ALA A 586 53.32 -6.55 -7.18
N THR A 587 53.82 -5.49 -7.80
CA THR A 587 55.24 -5.15 -7.85
C THR A 587 55.65 -4.09 -6.83
N ARG A 588 54.68 -3.51 -6.10
CA ARG A 588 54.85 -2.39 -5.18
C ARG A 588 55.56 -1.18 -5.78
N LYS A 589 55.33 -0.92 -7.07
CA LYS A 589 55.94 0.17 -7.80
C LYS A 589 55.02 1.36 -7.92
N VAL A 590 55.53 2.53 -7.55
CA VAL A 590 54.94 3.83 -7.85
C VAL A 590 55.67 4.46 -9.02
N THR A 591 55.01 4.68 -10.13
CA THR A 591 55.55 5.30 -11.32
C THR A 591 54.95 6.68 -11.52
N TYR A 592 55.81 7.70 -11.55
CA TYR A 592 55.45 9.07 -11.88
C TYR A 592 55.93 9.36 -13.30
N THR A 593 55.05 9.88 -14.13
CA THR A 593 55.37 10.16 -15.54
C THR A 593 55.02 11.60 -15.92
N THR A 594 55.77 12.11 -16.88
CA THR A 594 55.68 13.47 -17.47
C THR A 594 56.03 14.55 -16.44
N LYS A 595 57.25 15.04 -16.56
CA LYS A 595 57.86 16.06 -15.68
C LYS A 595 57.79 15.65 -14.21
N ALA A 596 58.20 14.43 -13.93
CA ALA A 596 58.22 13.91 -12.56
C ALA A 596 59.23 14.66 -11.71
N HIS A 597 58.84 15.04 -10.50
CA HIS A 597 59.64 15.75 -9.52
C HIS A 597 59.37 15.17 -8.12
N LEU A 598 60.38 14.64 -7.51
CA LEU A 598 60.36 14.03 -6.18
C LEU A 598 61.24 14.82 -5.21
N ILE A 599 60.65 15.26 -4.11
CA ILE A 599 61.33 15.95 -3.01
C ILE A 599 61.23 15.06 -1.74
N GLY A 600 62.36 14.64 -1.22
CA GLY A 600 62.37 13.78 -0.07
C GLY A 600 63.78 13.65 0.53
N PRO A 601 63.96 12.71 1.49
CA PRO A 601 65.25 12.50 2.13
C PRO A 601 66.35 12.06 1.15
N GLN A 602 65.99 11.52 -0.03
CA GLN A 602 66.93 11.12 -1.06
C GLN A 602 67.46 12.33 -1.87
N GLY A 603 66.90 13.52 -1.66
CA GLY A 603 67.23 14.75 -2.38
C GLY A 603 66.02 15.27 -3.15
N ASP A 604 66.27 16.33 -3.97
CA ASP A 604 65.36 16.92 -4.93
C ASP A 604 65.70 16.34 -6.32
N LEU A 605 64.78 15.44 -6.82
CA LEU A 605 65.02 14.66 -8.05
C LEU A 605 63.97 15.02 -9.09
N THR A 606 64.45 15.40 -10.28
CA THR A 606 63.58 15.63 -11.44
C THR A 606 63.92 14.71 -12.60
N GLY A 607 62.96 14.36 -13.43
CA GLY A 607 63.12 13.57 -14.64
C GLY A 607 61.78 13.44 -15.38
N GLU A 608 61.80 12.86 -16.59
CA GLU A 608 60.55 12.60 -17.30
C GLU A 608 59.76 11.48 -16.59
N THR A 609 60.46 10.47 -16.04
CA THR A 609 59.89 9.37 -15.29
C THR A 609 60.68 9.12 -14.01
N ILE A 610 59.96 8.93 -12.91
CA ILE A 610 60.52 8.49 -11.63
C ILE A 610 59.72 7.25 -11.15
N VAL A 611 60.43 6.19 -10.79
CA VAL A 611 59.84 4.94 -10.31
C VAL A 611 60.37 4.66 -8.89
N LEU A 612 59.48 4.49 -7.92
CA LEU A 612 59.80 4.04 -6.57
C LEU A 612 59.34 2.58 -6.42
N THR A 613 60.22 1.71 -5.94
CA THR A 613 59.86 0.39 -5.46
C THR A 613 59.79 0.44 -3.92
N LEU A 614 58.62 0.18 -3.40
CA LEU A 614 58.36 0.24 -1.94
C LEU A 614 58.59 -1.11 -1.28
N GLY A 615 58.97 -1.09 -0.04
CA GLY A 615 59.06 -2.25 0.81
C GLY A 615 57.69 -2.85 1.15
N THR A 616 57.65 -4.00 1.80
CA THR A 616 56.43 -4.70 2.16
C THR A 616 55.53 -3.92 3.15
N ASN A 617 56.07 -2.94 3.86
CA ASN A 617 55.34 -2.04 4.76
C ASN A 617 54.77 -0.79 4.03
N GLY A 618 55.01 -0.63 2.74
CA GLY A 618 54.58 0.52 1.97
C GLY A 618 55.20 1.87 2.31
N GLN A 619 56.16 1.91 3.25
CA GLN A 619 56.79 3.13 3.75
C GLN A 619 58.29 3.22 3.48
N ASP A 620 59.00 2.09 3.34
CA ASP A 620 60.39 2.07 2.98
C ASP A 620 60.55 2.15 1.47
N ILE A 621 61.54 2.95 0.99
CA ILE A 621 61.96 2.94 -0.41
C ILE A 621 63.07 1.93 -0.58
N GLU A 622 62.81 0.81 -1.23
CA GLU A 622 63.84 -0.20 -1.56
C GLU A 622 64.69 0.20 -2.75
N ARG A 623 64.07 0.83 -3.75
CA ARG A 623 64.74 1.24 -4.95
C ARG A 623 64.06 2.48 -5.54
N LEU A 624 64.89 3.40 -6.10
CA LEU A 624 64.42 4.55 -6.85
C LEU A 624 65.07 4.55 -8.21
N GLU A 625 64.33 4.79 -9.26
CA GLU A 625 64.81 4.90 -10.63
C GLU A 625 64.29 6.18 -11.26
N ALA A 626 65.12 6.91 -11.98
CA ALA A 626 64.71 8.07 -12.77
C ALA A 626 65.27 8.00 -14.18
N ALA A 627 64.54 8.51 -15.16
CA ALA A 627 64.95 8.46 -16.54
C ALA A 627 64.55 9.73 -17.29
N VAL A 628 65.37 10.06 -18.27
CA VAL A 628 65.29 11.17 -19.19
C VAL A 628 65.45 12.54 -18.51
N ASP A 629 66.54 13.26 -18.87
CA ASP A 629 66.87 14.57 -18.32
C ASP A 629 66.88 14.63 -16.79
N VAL A 630 67.51 13.64 -16.17
CA VAL A 630 67.56 13.47 -14.71
C VAL A 630 68.43 14.53 -14.08
N LYS A 631 67.92 15.20 -13.05
CA LYS A 631 68.62 16.10 -12.17
C LYS A 631 68.39 15.72 -10.72
N LEU A 632 69.44 15.37 -9.99
CA LEU A 632 69.41 15.18 -8.56
C LEU A 632 70.13 16.35 -7.88
N THR A 633 69.43 17.02 -6.97
CA THR A 633 69.99 18.10 -6.13
C THR A 633 70.01 17.64 -4.68
N GLU A 634 71.17 17.59 -4.11
CA GLU A 634 71.45 17.34 -2.69
C GLU A 634 72.03 18.56 -2.04
N VAL A 635 72.23 18.58 -0.74
CA VAL A 635 72.74 19.75 0.00
C VAL A 635 74.08 20.26 -0.52
N ALA A 636 74.98 19.35 -0.91
CA ALA A 636 76.29 19.69 -1.30
C ALA A 636 76.61 19.51 -2.82
N ARG A 637 75.67 18.91 -3.58
CA ARG A 637 75.98 18.56 -5.01
C ARG A 637 74.72 18.61 -5.91
N ILE A 638 74.89 18.81 -7.16
CA ILE A 638 73.93 18.66 -8.24
C ILE A 638 74.46 17.64 -9.22
N THR A 639 73.67 16.61 -9.54
CA THR A 639 74.05 15.59 -10.51
C THR A 639 73.06 15.58 -11.65
N LEU A 640 73.57 15.62 -12.89
CA LEU A 640 72.80 15.61 -14.17
C LEU A 640 73.18 14.36 -14.97
N GLY A 641 72.15 13.65 -15.49
CA GLY A 641 72.33 12.44 -16.29
C GLY A 641 71.04 12.06 -17.06
N ASP A 642 71.09 10.94 -17.76
CA ASP A 642 69.90 10.45 -18.47
C ASP A 642 69.17 9.32 -17.69
N GLN A 643 69.86 8.60 -16.83
CA GLN A 643 69.31 7.62 -15.96
C GLN A 643 69.95 7.68 -14.56
N LEU A 644 69.16 7.50 -13.52
CA LEU A 644 69.59 7.40 -12.15
C LEU A 644 68.96 6.16 -11.53
N THR A 645 69.72 5.40 -10.77
CA THR A 645 69.22 4.31 -9.91
C THR A 645 69.77 4.51 -8.52
N TYR A 646 68.92 4.45 -7.49
CA TYR A 646 69.28 4.37 -6.07
C TYR A 646 68.92 3.00 -5.52
N ASP A 647 69.83 2.36 -4.87
CA ASP A 647 69.68 1.08 -4.16
C ASP A 647 69.79 1.35 -2.66
N ALA A 648 68.66 1.19 -1.91
CA ALA A 648 68.63 1.50 -0.49
C ALA A 648 69.48 0.54 0.37
N ALA A 649 69.60 -0.74 -0.03
CA ALA A 649 70.43 -1.70 0.70
C ALA A 649 71.91 -1.39 0.65
N LYS A 650 72.36 -0.72 -0.41
CA LYS A 650 73.76 -0.29 -0.60
C LYS A 650 73.96 1.18 -0.29
N GLU A 651 72.87 1.93 -0.08
CA GLU A 651 72.90 3.41 0.03
C GLU A 651 73.61 4.09 -1.14
N GLU A 652 73.55 3.50 -2.36
CA GLU A 652 74.28 3.94 -3.52
C GLU A 652 73.42 4.51 -4.63
N TYR A 653 73.85 5.64 -5.18
CA TYR A 653 73.36 6.21 -6.42
C TYR A 653 74.27 5.81 -7.58
N ASN A 654 73.69 5.37 -8.68
CA ASN A 654 74.35 5.14 -9.95
C ASN A 654 73.65 6.00 -11.01
N VAL A 655 74.43 6.93 -11.61
CA VAL A 655 73.92 7.83 -12.67
C VAL A 655 74.63 7.55 -13.97
N VAL A 656 73.90 7.42 -15.06
CA VAL A 656 74.46 7.06 -16.39
C VAL A 656 73.93 8.06 -17.42
N GLY A 657 74.85 8.43 -18.37
CA GLY A 657 74.50 9.19 -19.54
C GLY A 657 74.29 8.29 -20.75
N LYS A 658 73.16 8.43 -21.45
CA LYS A 658 72.92 7.76 -22.76
C LYS A 658 73.30 8.66 -23.89
N GLY A 659 74.59 8.59 -24.35
CA GLY A 659 75.14 9.43 -25.40
C GLY A 659 75.50 10.84 -24.97
N LYS A 660 75.32 11.21 -23.71
CA LYS A 660 75.76 12.44 -23.07
C LYS A 660 76.65 12.11 -21.85
N LEU A 661 77.55 13.03 -21.47
CA LEU A 661 78.28 12.86 -20.23
C LEU A 661 77.40 13.17 -19.03
N VAL A 662 77.53 12.34 -17.97
CA VAL A 662 76.99 12.67 -16.64
C VAL A 662 77.83 13.82 -16.09
N ARG A 663 77.16 14.81 -15.49
CA ARG A 663 77.79 15.97 -14.88
C ARG A 663 77.46 16.07 -13.43
N MET A 664 78.47 16.23 -12.61
CA MET A 664 78.29 16.51 -11.19
C MET A 664 78.91 17.81 -10.83
N PHE A 665 78.20 18.67 -10.15
CA PHE A 665 78.70 19.91 -9.55
C PHE A 665 78.70 19.75 -8.04
N LYS A 666 79.90 19.89 -7.43
CA LYS A 666 80.08 19.79 -5.98
C LYS A 666 80.77 21.04 -5.47
N ARG A 667 80.32 21.62 -4.39
CA ARG A 667 81.04 22.70 -3.72
C ARG A 667 82.12 22.09 -2.85
N ALA A 668 83.37 22.46 -3.12
CA ALA A 668 84.53 22.01 -2.34
C ALA A 668 84.63 22.78 -1.04
N GLU A 669 85.48 22.28 -0.06
CA GLU A 669 85.64 22.89 1.25
C GLU A 669 86.20 24.32 1.18
N ASP A 670 87.00 24.64 0.12
CA ASP A 670 87.55 25.98 -0.21
C ASP A 670 86.48 26.94 -0.75
N GLY A 671 85.22 26.52 -0.87
CA GLY A 671 84.09 27.29 -1.40
C GLY A 671 84.05 27.29 -2.94
N THR A 672 85.00 26.74 -3.68
CA THR A 672 84.97 26.68 -5.12
C THR A 672 83.94 25.66 -5.63
N CYS A 673 83.28 25.98 -6.78
CA CYS A 673 82.39 25.05 -7.45
C CYS A 673 83.24 24.19 -8.41
N ARG A 674 83.21 22.88 -8.26
CA ARG A 674 83.93 21.89 -9.09
C ARG A 674 82.88 21.09 -9.92
N ARG A 675 83.18 20.93 -11.23
CA ARG A 675 82.42 20.10 -12.13
C ARG A 675 83.24 18.85 -12.48
N SER A 676 82.59 17.70 -12.37
CA SER A 676 83.12 16.40 -12.78
C SER A 676 82.25 15.81 -13.89
N ASP A 677 82.85 15.41 -14.98
CA ASP A 677 82.18 14.82 -16.15
C ASP A 677 82.65 13.38 -16.32
N GLY A 678 81.72 12.47 -16.73
CA GLY A 678 82.03 11.05 -16.95
C GLY A 678 80.91 10.35 -17.71
N SER A 679 81.13 9.11 -18.15
CA SER A 679 80.06 8.28 -18.79
C SER A 679 79.12 7.70 -17.76
N SER A 680 79.57 7.42 -16.52
CA SER A 680 78.78 7.04 -15.38
C SER A 680 79.40 7.55 -14.10
N LEU A 681 78.54 7.67 -13.08
CA LEU A 681 78.91 8.20 -11.78
C LEU A 681 78.22 7.39 -10.69
N THR A 682 79.02 6.79 -9.82
CA THR A 682 78.52 6.04 -8.66
C THR A 682 78.97 6.72 -7.37
N PHE A 683 78.04 6.98 -6.46
CA PHE A 683 78.37 7.60 -5.17
C PHE A 683 77.41 7.13 -4.08
N SER A 684 77.92 7.10 -2.89
CA SER A 684 77.11 6.75 -1.70
C SER A 684 76.44 7.99 -1.13
N ARG A 685 75.26 7.80 -0.59
CA ARG A 685 74.51 8.83 0.16
C ARG A 685 75.29 9.16 1.47
N GLY A 686 75.56 10.43 1.70
CA GLY A 686 76.25 10.86 2.93
C GLY A 686 77.74 10.57 3.01
N ALA A 687 78.31 9.84 2.07
CA ALA A 687 79.76 9.62 1.99
C ALA A 687 80.44 10.50 0.95
N ASP A 688 81.69 10.86 1.18
CA ASP A 688 82.50 11.66 0.21
C ASP A 688 83.10 10.83 -0.92
N SER A 689 82.81 9.49 -0.89
CA SER A 689 83.35 8.59 -1.92
C SER A 689 82.60 8.78 -3.26
N LEU A 690 83.36 9.01 -4.31
CA LEU A 690 82.86 9.18 -5.67
C LEU A 690 83.66 8.27 -6.60
N LEU A 691 82.93 7.38 -7.28
CA LEU A 691 83.53 6.59 -8.37
C LEU A 691 83.06 7.13 -9.71
N LEU A 692 83.96 7.82 -10.41
CA LEU A 692 83.74 8.33 -11.78
C LEU A 692 84.29 7.28 -12.76
N LYS A 693 83.43 6.74 -13.61
CA LYS A 693 83.88 5.89 -14.73
C LYS A 693 83.75 6.64 -16.02
N GLY A 694 84.82 6.63 -16.83
CA GLY A 694 84.85 7.22 -18.15
C GLY A 694 86.09 6.73 -18.91
N ARG A 695 86.01 6.67 -20.22
CA ARG A 695 87.17 6.56 -21.07
C ARG A 695 87.90 7.91 -20.97
N ASP A 696 88.78 8.28 -21.88
CA ASP A 696 89.64 9.50 -21.91
C ASP A 696 88.94 10.85 -21.67
N ASP A 697 87.57 10.84 -21.46
CA ASP A 697 86.74 12.02 -21.26
C ASP A 697 86.36 12.31 -19.77
N SER A 698 86.91 11.58 -18.78
CA SER A 698 86.70 11.90 -17.35
C SER A 698 87.50 13.17 -17.01
N ARG A 699 86.81 14.27 -16.67
CA ARG A 699 87.44 15.54 -16.32
C ARG A 699 86.87 16.15 -15.07
N THR A 700 87.69 16.76 -14.23
CA THR A 700 87.25 17.61 -13.13
C THR A 700 87.83 19.00 -13.39
N GLN A 701 87.02 20.04 -13.36
CA GLN A 701 87.35 21.41 -13.62
C GLN A 701 86.57 22.40 -12.76
N THR A 702 87.07 23.62 -12.58
CA THR A 702 86.34 24.69 -11.90
C THR A 702 85.14 25.10 -12.73
N ALA A 703 83.99 25.25 -12.15
CA ALA A 703 82.75 25.72 -12.78
C ALA A 703 82.33 27.07 -12.19
N ALA A 704 81.44 27.75 -12.89
CA ALA A 704 80.84 28.99 -12.39
C ALA A 704 80.15 28.77 -11.05
N ASP A 705 80.22 29.67 -10.11
CA ASP A 705 79.70 29.51 -8.73
C ASP A 705 78.20 29.23 -8.63
N ASN A 706 77.43 29.80 -9.57
CA ASN A 706 75.98 29.59 -9.68
C ASN A 706 75.58 28.19 -10.15
N ALA A 707 76.52 27.37 -10.63
CA ALA A 707 76.28 26.00 -11.08
C ALA A 707 76.16 25.01 -9.91
N CYS A 708 76.75 25.36 -8.77
CA CYS A 708 76.68 24.56 -7.51
C CYS A 708 75.49 24.94 -6.65
N PRO A 709 75.03 24.05 -5.73
CA PRO A 709 74.04 24.43 -4.72
C PRO A 709 74.55 25.62 -3.91
N PRO A 710 73.62 26.47 -3.40
CA PRO A 710 74.03 27.54 -2.49
C PRO A 710 74.66 26.91 -1.22
N PRO A 711 75.66 27.64 -0.61
CA PRO A 711 76.23 27.10 0.63
C PRO A 711 75.15 26.87 1.71
N PRO A 712 75.26 25.83 2.50
CA PRO A 712 74.30 25.59 3.55
C PRO A 712 74.22 26.80 4.48
N LYS A 713 73.01 27.28 4.76
CA LYS A 713 72.83 28.33 5.78
C LYS A 713 73.30 27.79 7.11
N ARG A 714 74.29 28.42 7.73
CA ARG A 714 74.82 28.10 9.05
C ARG A 714 73.72 28.34 10.13
#